data_9ff87065a1db4e1948a8131189191609
#
_entry.id   9ff87065a1db4e1948a8131189191609
#
_cell.length_a   1.000
_cell.length_b   1.000
_cell.length_c   1.000
_cell.angle_alpha   90.00
_cell.angle_beta   90.00
_cell.angle_gamma   90.00
#
_symmetry.space_group_name_H-M   'P 1'
#
loop_
_entity.id
_entity.type
_entity.pdbx_description
1 polymer ?
#
loop_
_entity_poly.entity_id
_entity_poly.type
_entity_poly.pdbx_seq_one_letter_code
_entity_poly.pdbx_strand_id
1 'polypeptide(L)'
;MKQISGRIYIIKFIIIILFIIIFWNLVKIMYFNNNYYIKILDSLTEVIVEGESAPRGRIYDRNYNLLVDNEAVPVIYYQKTKNITNKQEVELAYKMIEYIDLDETKLLTRNLKEFWLVNNQSEANSRISKEEYQKVKKRELTLNDIENLKISRITLEDLSKYTEKDKKAAYLYYLMNKGYSYEEKIIKDNASDEEFLYISENNDRLGGFDTKITWKRKYLYGDTFKSILGNVGSIPKELKTEYLKNNYELTDIVGLSNIEKEYESILKGTKAKYIKKGNNTLEKISSAKRGNDIVLSIDINLQKEVDNIIDTQLIRAKSEANTKYLNKTYVVIQKPNTGEILAMSGRNILKNADGYISYDITPYTLTDPMAPGSVVKGASMLVGYNTKAIQIGEVTTDECIKIKNKPKKCSSHQVGRLNDIVALAESSNVYQFKIAMKVGKANYKYNEDLVIDEKAFDIYRKTFSEFGLGVKTQIDLPVESLGYIGKNRAPDLLLNYSIGQYDTYTPIQLSQYITTIASNGKRLKPYLLKEVYEPTKTVELGKLAYKIEPIILNYVDTEDQYLKRVQEGFRAVMTIGLGKNVMGNAPNPAGKTGTSESFIDADNDGKIDTETVSNAFVGYAPYENPVMTITVTSPGVEDPNTNISFHSYVNRRIAREISTKYFEKFPIN
;
A
#
# COMPACT_ATOMS: atom_id res chain seq x y z
N MET A 1 88.92 -43.77 -4.82
CA MET A 1 88.66 -42.39 -4.33
C MET A 1 88.52 -41.32 -5.44
N LYS A 2 89.27 -41.37 -6.59
CA LYS A 2 89.13 -40.35 -7.68
C LYS A 2 87.75 -40.29 -8.36
N GLN A 3 86.99 -41.39 -8.45
CA GLN A 3 85.62 -41.39 -9.08
C GLN A 3 84.51 -40.82 -8.19
N ILE A 4 84.62 -40.83 -6.86
CA ILE A 4 83.66 -40.28 -5.93
C ILE A 4 83.82 -38.76 -5.88
N SER A 5 85.03 -38.22 -5.98
CA SER A 5 85.24 -36.76 -6.00
C SER A 5 84.65 -36.11 -7.26
N GLY A 6 84.76 -36.77 -8.43
CA GLY A 6 84.15 -36.23 -9.65
C GLY A 6 82.62 -36.13 -9.61
N ARG A 7 81.99 -37.13 -9.03
CA ARG A 7 80.49 -37.10 -8.84
C ARG A 7 80.03 -36.01 -7.88
N ILE A 8 80.81 -35.74 -6.83
CA ILE A 8 80.54 -34.66 -5.90
C ILE A 8 80.65 -33.26 -6.54
N TYR A 9 81.68 -33.11 -7.47
CA TYR A 9 81.78 -31.84 -8.22
C TYR A 9 80.63 -31.62 -9.19
N ILE A 10 80.12 -32.66 -9.84
CA ILE A 10 78.94 -32.59 -10.72
C ILE A 10 77.74 -32.21 -9.94
N ILE A 11 77.50 -32.81 -8.77
CA ILE A 11 76.32 -32.47 -7.89
C ILE A 11 76.48 -31.03 -7.42
N LYS A 12 77.65 -30.56 -6.99
CA LYS A 12 77.84 -29.16 -6.60
C LYS A 12 77.57 -28.20 -7.77
N PHE A 13 77.96 -28.53 -8.95
CA PHE A 13 77.77 -27.75 -10.17
C PHE A 13 76.24 -27.66 -10.51
N ILE A 14 75.55 -28.77 -10.42
CA ILE A 14 74.05 -28.79 -10.60
C ILE A 14 73.35 -27.94 -9.56
N ILE A 15 73.77 -28.00 -8.28
CA ILE A 15 73.19 -27.19 -7.21
C ILE A 15 73.41 -25.68 -7.45
N ILE A 16 74.65 -25.33 -7.93
CA ILE A 16 74.93 -23.92 -8.26
C ILE A 16 74.12 -23.44 -9.45
N ILE A 17 73.88 -24.25 -10.47
CA ILE A 17 73.04 -23.92 -11.61
C ILE A 17 71.61 -23.75 -11.14
N LEU A 18 71.02 -24.62 -10.30
CA LEU A 18 69.74 -24.52 -9.74
C LEU A 18 69.57 -23.22 -8.91
N PHE A 19 70.56 -22.87 -8.11
CA PHE A 19 70.62 -21.65 -7.35
C PHE A 19 70.60 -20.40 -8.24
N ILE A 20 71.38 -20.42 -9.34
CA ILE A 20 71.36 -19.33 -10.33
C ILE A 20 70.00 -19.21 -11.02
N ILE A 21 69.36 -20.31 -11.35
CA ILE A 21 68.05 -20.33 -11.98
C ILE A 21 66.99 -19.75 -10.99
N ILE A 22 67.01 -20.15 -9.75
CA ILE A 22 66.15 -19.65 -8.73
C ILE A 22 66.37 -18.14 -8.49
N PHE A 23 67.62 -17.74 -8.35
CA PHE A 23 68.01 -16.35 -8.19
C PHE A 23 67.57 -15.50 -9.39
N TRP A 24 67.77 -15.98 -10.61
CA TRP A 24 67.34 -15.30 -11.83
C TRP A 24 65.79 -15.18 -11.90
N ASN A 25 65.08 -16.21 -11.52
CA ASN A 25 63.62 -16.14 -11.42
C ASN A 25 63.17 -15.16 -10.36
N LEU A 26 63.79 -15.07 -9.20
CA LEU A 26 63.54 -14.07 -8.18
C LEU A 26 63.78 -12.63 -8.67
N VAL A 27 64.90 -12.40 -9.36
CA VAL A 27 65.21 -11.11 -9.97
C VAL A 27 64.18 -10.75 -11.05
N LYS A 28 63.77 -11.72 -11.85
CA LYS A 28 62.73 -11.54 -12.87
C LYS A 28 61.38 -11.15 -12.24
N ILE A 29 60.97 -11.74 -11.12
CA ILE A 29 59.78 -11.42 -10.38
C ILE A 29 59.89 -10.03 -9.72
N MET A 30 61.01 -9.76 -9.06
CA MET A 30 61.18 -8.52 -8.28
C MET A 30 61.49 -7.27 -9.12
N TYR A 31 62.11 -7.41 -10.28
CA TYR A 31 62.54 -6.26 -11.08
C TYR A 31 61.79 -6.12 -12.41
N PHE A 32 61.61 -7.21 -13.16
CA PHE A 32 61.03 -7.15 -14.50
C PHE A 32 59.49 -7.31 -14.49
N ASN A 33 58.93 -8.09 -13.54
CA ASN A 33 57.51 -8.35 -13.47
C ASN A 33 56.85 -7.73 -12.23
N ASN A 34 57.57 -6.87 -11.50
CA ASN A 34 57.04 -6.26 -10.27
C ASN A 34 55.70 -5.55 -10.49
N ASN A 35 55.61 -4.73 -11.53
CA ASN A 35 54.37 -4.01 -11.86
C ASN A 35 53.22 -4.94 -12.26
N TYR A 36 53.52 -6.11 -12.80
CA TYR A 36 52.51 -7.12 -13.13
C TYR A 36 51.96 -7.80 -11.86
N TYR A 37 52.87 -8.22 -10.95
CA TYR A 37 52.43 -8.85 -9.70
C TYR A 37 51.81 -7.87 -8.73
N ILE A 38 52.25 -6.60 -8.70
CA ILE A 38 51.58 -5.54 -7.95
C ILE A 38 50.16 -5.34 -8.47
N LYS A 39 49.94 -5.28 -9.78
CA LYS A 39 48.59 -5.18 -10.37
C LYS A 39 47.72 -6.39 -10.04
N ILE A 40 48.24 -7.59 -10.02
CA ILE A 40 47.50 -8.79 -9.59
C ILE A 40 47.18 -8.71 -8.09
N LEU A 41 48.12 -8.31 -7.26
CA LEU A 41 47.90 -8.15 -5.81
C LEU A 41 46.88 -7.07 -5.52
N ASP A 42 46.96 -5.94 -6.22
CA ASP A 42 45.96 -4.86 -6.13
C ASP A 42 44.57 -5.36 -6.59
N SER A 43 44.47 -6.11 -7.67
CA SER A 43 43.23 -6.69 -8.14
C SER A 43 42.60 -7.73 -7.18
N LEU A 44 43.43 -8.46 -6.44
CA LEU A 44 43.00 -9.42 -5.41
C LEU A 44 42.64 -8.75 -4.08
N THR A 45 43.07 -7.51 -3.86
CA THR A 45 42.79 -6.72 -2.65
C THR A 45 41.84 -5.57 -2.90
N GLU A 46 41.35 -5.40 -4.14
CA GLU A 46 40.36 -4.41 -4.48
C GLU A 46 39.02 -4.75 -3.84
N VAL A 47 38.61 -3.97 -2.85
CA VAL A 47 37.30 -4.05 -2.23
C VAL A 47 36.46 -2.89 -2.75
N ILE A 48 35.31 -3.21 -3.36
CA ILE A 48 34.35 -2.18 -3.73
C ILE A 48 33.65 -1.71 -2.44
N VAL A 49 33.75 -0.40 -2.17
CA VAL A 49 33.11 0.26 -1.04
C VAL A 49 32.05 1.19 -1.61
N GLU A 50 30.83 1.08 -1.08
CA GLU A 50 29.78 2.04 -1.38
C GLU A 50 30.01 3.35 -0.60
N GLY A 51 29.79 4.46 -1.27
CA GLY A 51 29.93 5.80 -0.71
C GLY A 51 28.59 6.47 -0.45
N GLU A 52 28.52 7.74 -0.76
CA GLU A 52 27.35 8.59 -0.53
C GLU A 52 26.08 8.00 -1.16
N SER A 53 24.98 8.04 -0.41
CA SER A 53 23.67 7.67 -0.91
C SER A 53 23.11 8.76 -1.84
N ALA A 54 22.41 8.35 -2.89
CA ALA A 54 21.68 9.27 -3.75
C ALA A 54 20.21 9.37 -3.32
N PRO A 55 19.57 10.53 -3.56
CA PRO A 55 18.16 10.68 -3.32
C PRO A 55 17.32 9.77 -4.22
N ARG A 56 16.12 9.46 -3.79
CA ARG A 56 15.13 8.72 -4.59
C ARG A 56 14.61 9.61 -5.72
N GLY A 57 14.05 9.00 -6.76
CA GLY A 57 13.33 9.67 -7.83
C GLY A 57 12.17 10.53 -7.28
N ARG A 58 11.84 11.60 -7.96
CA ARG A 58 10.70 12.46 -7.65
C ARG A 58 9.40 11.86 -8.15
N ILE A 59 8.28 12.28 -7.55
CA ILE A 59 6.95 11.85 -7.96
C ILE A 59 6.14 13.09 -8.36
N TYR A 60 5.55 13.04 -9.55
CA TYR A 60 4.75 14.11 -10.14
C TYR A 60 3.33 13.62 -10.41
N ASP A 61 2.36 14.53 -10.49
CA ASP A 61 1.03 14.26 -11.00
C ASP A 61 1.00 14.30 -12.54
N ARG A 62 -0.17 14.02 -13.14
CA ARG A 62 -0.37 14.00 -14.59
C ARG A 62 -0.12 15.34 -15.28
N ASN A 63 -0.17 16.45 -14.54
CA ASN A 63 0.06 17.81 -15.02
C ASN A 63 1.47 18.31 -14.67
N TYR A 64 2.35 17.39 -14.27
CA TYR A 64 3.73 17.64 -13.88
C TYR A 64 3.90 18.52 -12.61
N ASN A 65 2.88 18.58 -11.75
CA ASN A 65 3.02 19.14 -10.42
C ASN A 65 3.84 18.18 -9.56
N LEU A 66 4.89 18.70 -8.90
CA LEU A 66 5.75 17.91 -8.02
C LEU A 66 4.99 17.53 -6.73
N LEU A 67 4.79 16.24 -6.51
CA LEU A 67 4.09 15.70 -5.33
C LEU A 67 5.05 15.35 -4.20
N VAL A 68 6.16 14.68 -4.53
CA VAL A 68 7.17 14.22 -3.57
C VAL A 68 8.55 14.56 -4.05
N ASP A 69 9.29 15.30 -3.23
CA ASP A 69 10.71 15.61 -3.42
C ASP A 69 11.57 14.95 -2.33
N ASN A 70 12.84 15.27 -2.33
CA ASN A 70 13.80 14.86 -1.33
C ASN A 70 14.38 16.11 -0.65
N GLU A 71 14.54 16.05 0.65
CA GLU A 71 15.19 17.05 1.46
C GLU A 71 16.48 16.45 2.02
N ALA A 72 17.58 17.14 1.82
CA ALA A 72 18.86 16.79 2.43
C ALA A 72 18.81 17.14 3.91
N VAL A 73 19.04 16.17 4.76
CA VAL A 73 19.04 16.37 6.22
C VAL A 73 20.37 15.94 6.83
N PRO A 74 20.96 16.79 7.70
CA PRO A 74 22.15 16.43 8.46
C PRO A 74 21.75 15.39 9.53
N VAL A 75 22.51 14.29 9.58
CA VAL A 75 22.25 13.17 10.49
C VAL A 75 23.49 12.86 11.29
N ILE A 76 23.29 12.64 12.60
CA ILE A 76 24.27 12.06 13.48
C ILE A 76 23.99 10.58 13.59
N TYR A 77 25.01 9.75 13.35
CA TYR A 77 24.90 8.30 13.50
C TYR A 77 25.97 7.76 14.44
N TYR A 78 25.70 6.58 14.96
CA TYR A 78 26.65 5.81 15.76
C TYR A 78 26.90 4.46 15.11
N GLN A 79 28.16 4.09 14.99
CA GLN A 79 28.59 2.75 14.57
C GLN A 79 29.41 2.11 15.68
N LYS A 80 28.93 0.97 16.19
CA LYS A 80 29.56 0.28 17.29
C LYS A 80 30.99 -0.15 16.92
N THR A 81 31.96 0.31 17.68
CA THR A 81 33.36 -0.08 17.50
C THR A 81 33.62 -1.49 18.03
N LYS A 82 34.62 -2.18 17.44
CA LYS A 82 34.97 -3.53 17.92
C LYS A 82 35.43 -3.47 19.38
N ASN A 83 34.94 -4.43 20.17
CA ASN A 83 35.31 -4.62 21.59
C ASN A 83 34.80 -3.58 22.60
N ILE A 84 33.90 -2.67 22.26
CA ILE A 84 33.27 -1.78 23.23
C ILE A 84 32.29 -2.58 24.12
N THR A 85 32.36 -2.40 25.42
CA THR A 85 31.46 -3.02 26.41
C THR A 85 30.21 -2.16 26.59
N ASN A 86 29.11 -2.76 27.08
CA ASN A 86 27.88 -2.02 27.39
C ASN A 86 28.11 -0.89 28.40
N LYS A 87 29.02 -1.10 29.37
CA LYS A 87 29.36 -0.07 30.37
C LYS A 87 30.06 1.13 29.68
N GLN A 88 31.00 0.86 28.81
CA GLN A 88 31.67 1.92 28.01
C GLN A 88 30.69 2.66 27.09
N GLU A 89 29.69 1.96 26.52
CA GLU A 89 28.64 2.63 25.75
C GLU A 89 27.76 3.54 26.64
N VAL A 90 27.48 3.14 27.86
CA VAL A 90 26.79 4.00 28.86
C VAL A 90 27.62 5.24 29.18
N GLU A 91 28.92 5.09 29.45
CA GLU A 91 29.84 6.21 29.70
C GLU A 91 29.89 7.16 28.49
N LEU A 92 29.95 6.58 27.28
CA LEU A 92 29.91 7.33 26.01
C LEU A 92 28.58 8.08 25.86
N ALA A 93 27.45 7.44 26.20
CA ALA A 93 26.15 8.10 26.15
C ALA A 93 26.08 9.33 27.07
N TYR A 94 26.57 9.22 28.30
CA TYR A 94 26.65 10.37 29.22
C TYR A 94 27.55 11.52 28.69
N LYS A 95 28.61 11.17 27.96
CA LYS A 95 29.48 12.18 27.34
C LYS A 95 28.76 12.86 26.16
N MET A 96 28.10 12.09 25.33
CA MET A 96 27.53 12.61 24.08
C MET A 96 26.26 13.44 24.24
N ILE A 97 25.48 13.26 25.31
CA ILE A 97 24.32 14.10 25.61
C ILE A 97 24.68 15.56 25.94
N GLU A 98 25.97 15.86 26.15
CA GLU A 98 26.45 17.26 26.30
C GLU A 98 26.54 17.98 24.96
N TYR A 99 26.58 17.25 23.85
CA TYR A 99 26.76 17.76 22.49
C TYR A 99 25.58 17.46 21.58
N ILE A 100 24.70 16.52 21.94
CA ILE A 100 23.53 16.13 21.15
C ILE A 100 22.29 16.35 22.01
N ASP A 101 21.42 17.25 21.56
CA ASP A 101 20.14 17.46 22.22
C ASP A 101 19.13 16.44 21.72
N LEU A 102 18.56 15.68 22.66
CA LEU A 102 17.58 14.59 22.40
C LEU A 102 16.31 14.81 23.20
N ASP A 103 15.19 14.47 22.60
CA ASP A 103 13.87 14.50 23.23
C ASP A 103 13.64 13.21 24.02
N GLU A 104 13.92 13.26 25.32
CA GLU A 104 13.79 12.13 26.24
C GLU A 104 12.34 11.69 26.48
N THR A 105 11.35 12.49 26.09
CA THR A 105 9.93 12.10 26.20
C THR A 105 9.60 10.88 25.36
N LYS A 106 10.43 10.58 24.36
CA LYS A 106 10.33 9.38 23.50
C LYS A 106 10.89 8.11 24.16
N LEU A 107 11.50 8.20 25.33
CA LEU A 107 12.05 7.07 26.06
C LEU A 107 10.93 6.23 26.68
N LEU A 108 10.83 4.97 26.28
CA LEU A 108 9.89 4.04 26.89
C LEU A 108 10.40 3.54 28.23
N THR A 109 9.48 3.29 29.18
CA THR A 109 9.81 2.73 30.51
C THR A 109 10.65 1.45 30.42
N ARG A 110 10.40 0.61 29.43
CA ARG A 110 11.18 -0.61 29.18
C ARG A 110 12.67 -0.28 28.89
N ASN A 111 12.92 0.69 28.03
CA ASN A 111 14.30 1.07 27.67
C ASN A 111 15.05 1.68 28.86
N LEU A 112 14.34 2.43 29.71
CA LEU A 112 14.91 2.95 30.95
C LEU A 112 15.24 1.80 31.93
N LYS A 113 14.43 0.75 32.00
CA LYS A 113 14.73 -0.47 32.77
C LYS A 113 15.97 -1.21 32.23
N GLU A 114 16.09 -1.32 30.90
CA GLU A 114 17.26 -1.93 30.25
C GLU A 114 18.53 -1.13 30.57
N PHE A 115 18.47 0.20 30.57
CA PHE A 115 19.58 1.07 30.98
C PHE A 115 19.93 0.90 32.47
N TRP A 116 18.93 0.82 33.35
CA TRP A 116 19.11 0.55 34.76
C TRP A 116 19.81 -0.80 34.94
N LEU A 117 19.39 -1.83 34.24
CA LEU A 117 19.96 -3.18 34.34
C LEU A 117 21.47 -3.20 34.02
N VAL A 118 21.91 -2.46 33.02
CA VAL A 118 23.34 -2.37 32.66
C VAL A 118 24.16 -1.70 33.75
N ASN A 119 23.61 -0.67 34.41
CA ASN A 119 24.28 0.08 35.45
C ASN A 119 24.24 -0.63 36.81
N ASN A 120 23.26 -1.52 37.08
CA ASN A 120 23.01 -2.15 38.38
C ASN A 120 23.00 -3.68 38.30
N GLN A 121 23.91 -4.28 37.50
CA GLN A 121 23.93 -5.73 37.25
C GLN A 121 24.00 -6.58 38.53
N SER A 122 24.78 -6.17 39.52
CA SER A 122 24.93 -6.90 40.81
C SER A 122 23.58 -6.94 41.55
N GLU A 123 22.90 -5.82 41.63
CA GLU A 123 21.59 -5.73 42.27
C GLU A 123 20.52 -6.52 41.44
N ALA A 124 20.49 -6.38 40.11
CA ALA A 124 19.61 -7.14 39.27
C ALA A 124 19.80 -8.66 39.42
N ASN A 125 21.05 -9.11 39.52
CA ASN A 125 21.37 -10.53 39.74
C ASN A 125 20.88 -11.04 41.08
N SER A 126 20.94 -10.22 42.16
CA SER A 126 20.46 -10.58 43.52
C SER A 126 18.93 -10.75 43.54
N ARG A 127 18.21 -10.17 42.60
CA ARG A 127 16.74 -10.30 42.47
C ARG A 127 16.30 -11.61 41.81
N ILE A 128 17.24 -12.44 41.34
CA ILE A 128 16.97 -13.76 40.73
C ILE A 128 17.34 -14.86 41.70
N SER A 129 16.44 -15.81 41.94
CA SER A 129 16.66 -16.89 42.89
C SER A 129 17.62 -17.96 42.37
N LYS A 130 18.23 -18.73 43.28
CA LYS A 130 19.07 -19.87 42.88
C LYS A 130 18.30 -20.94 42.11
N GLU A 131 17.01 -21.13 42.45
CA GLU A 131 16.11 -22.08 41.80
C GLU A 131 15.86 -21.66 40.33
N GLU A 132 15.72 -20.39 40.05
CA GLU A 132 15.53 -19.88 38.66
C GLU A 132 16.79 -20.10 37.81
N TYR A 133 17.98 -19.89 38.35
CA TYR A 133 19.22 -20.25 37.67
C TYR A 133 19.40 -21.77 37.50
N GLN A 134 18.86 -22.60 38.42
CA GLN A 134 18.85 -24.06 38.21
C GLN A 134 17.90 -24.47 37.08
N LYS A 135 16.77 -23.78 36.89
CA LYS A 135 15.87 -24.03 35.76
C LYS A 135 16.55 -23.78 34.40
N VAL A 136 17.46 -22.79 34.32
CA VAL A 136 18.28 -22.59 33.11
C VAL A 136 19.17 -23.80 32.82
N LYS A 137 19.82 -24.34 33.86
CA LYS A 137 20.65 -25.56 33.73
C LYS A 137 19.82 -26.78 33.28
N LYS A 138 18.56 -26.86 33.71
CA LYS A 138 17.62 -27.91 33.30
C LYS A 138 16.94 -27.63 31.92
N ARG A 139 17.25 -26.52 31.26
CA ARG A 139 16.64 -26.06 30.00
C ARG A 139 15.12 -25.79 30.08
N GLU A 140 14.61 -25.54 31.28
CA GLU A 140 13.23 -25.10 31.52
C GLU A 140 13.06 -23.57 31.30
N LEU A 141 14.14 -22.82 31.45
CA LEU A 141 14.24 -21.39 31.13
C LEU A 141 15.47 -21.18 30.26
N THR A 142 15.42 -20.10 29.43
CA THR A 142 16.57 -19.62 28.66
C THR A 142 17.29 -18.49 29.41
N LEU A 143 18.51 -18.14 29.04
CA LEU A 143 19.18 -16.94 29.53
C LEU A 143 18.39 -15.67 29.24
N ASN A 144 17.70 -15.62 28.12
CA ASN A 144 16.84 -14.50 27.75
C ASN A 144 15.62 -14.36 28.69
N ASP A 145 15.08 -15.49 29.17
CA ASP A 145 14.00 -15.48 30.18
C ASP A 145 14.50 -14.91 31.50
N ILE A 146 15.73 -15.21 31.91
CA ILE A 146 16.35 -14.60 33.12
C ILE A 146 16.51 -13.08 32.95
N GLU A 147 16.98 -12.62 31.77
CA GLU A 147 17.07 -11.17 31.52
C GLU A 147 15.70 -10.50 31.54
N ASN A 148 14.68 -11.12 30.95
CA ASN A 148 13.30 -10.61 31.01
C ASN A 148 12.76 -10.59 32.46
N LEU A 149 13.08 -11.60 33.29
CA LEU A 149 12.72 -11.62 34.69
C LEU A 149 13.39 -10.47 35.45
N LYS A 150 14.70 -10.21 35.24
CA LYS A 150 15.38 -9.05 35.84
C LYS A 150 14.67 -7.75 35.49
N ILE A 151 14.37 -7.53 34.17
CA ILE A 151 13.67 -6.33 33.71
C ILE A 151 12.28 -6.20 34.34
N SER A 152 11.54 -7.31 34.49
CA SER A 152 10.21 -7.29 35.12
C SER A 152 10.23 -6.89 36.57
N ARG A 153 11.30 -7.24 37.29
CA ARG A 153 11.50 -6.98 38.73
C ARG A 153 12.06 -5.59 39.05
N ILE A 154 12.40 -4.79 38.06
CA ILE A 154 12.77 -3.39 38.25
C ILE A 154 11.49 -2.58 38.50
N THR A 155 11.42 -1.92 39.65
CA THR A 155 10.26 -1.17 40.13
C THR A 155 10.26 0.28 39.62
N LEU A 156 9.15 0.98 39.78
CA LEU A 156 9.10 2.43 39.49
C LEU A 156 9.93 3.24 40.47
N GLU A 157 10.12 2.73 41.71
CA GLU A 157 10.96 3.36 42.74
C GLU A 157 12.45 3.31 42.33
N ASP A 158 12.90 2.20 41.73
CA ASP A 158 14.27 2.11 41.18
C ASP A 158 14.51 3.19 40.11
N LEU A 159 13.48 3.45 39.30
CA LEU A 159 13.56 4.40 38.18
C LEU A 159 13.35 5.87 38.62
N SER A 160 12.69 6.11 39.73
CA SER A 160 12.42 7.47 40.23
C SER A 160 13.68 8.26 40.62
N LYS A 161 14.80 7.58 40.81
CA LYS A 161 16.11 8.16 41.14
C LYS A 161 16.80 8.78 39.90
N TYR A 162 16.34 8.49 38.67
CA TYR A 162 16.95 9.00 37.45
C TYR A 162 16.51 10.44 37.19
N THR A 163 17.51 11.30 37.00
CA THR A 163 17.35 12.70 36.61
C THR A 163 17.02 12.81 35.11
N GLU A 164 16.71 14.01 34.64
CA GLU A 164 16.53 14.25 33.21
C GLU A 164 17.82 13.94 32.41
N LYS A 165 18.99 14.25 32.97
CA LYS A 165 20.28 13.90 32.36
C LYS A 165 20.41 12.38 32.21
N ASP A 166 20.02 11.60 33.22
CA ASP A 166 20.04 10.13 33.13
C ASP A 166 19.07 9.60 32.10
N LYS A 167 17.89 10.20 31.99
CA LYS A 167 16.90 9.82 30.97
C LYS A 167 17.38 10.13 29.55
N LYS A 168 18.02 11.28 29.30
CA LYS A 168 18.66 11.60 28.03
C LYS A 168 19.77 10.59 27.69
N ALA A 169 20.62 10.25 28.63
CA ALA A 169 21.67 9.24 28.44
C ALA A 169 21.07 7.85 28.16
N ALA A 170 20.02 7.47 28.88
CA ALA A 170 19.30 6.21 28.61
C ALA A 170 18.66 6.17 27.24
N TYR A 171 18.09 7.28 26.78
CA TYR A 171 17.53 7.36 25.44
C TYR A 171 18.60 7.25 24.36
N LEU A 172 19.72 7.94 24.54
CA LEU A 172 20.88 7.82 23.64
C LEU A 172 21.42 6.39 23.61
N TYR A 173 21.61 5.76 24.78
CA TYR A 173 22.06 4.38 24.89
C TYR A 173 21.10 3.41 24.16
N TYR A 174 19.80 3.60 24.29
CA TYR A 174 18.80 2.84 23.53
C TYR A 174 18.97 3.01 22.04
N LEU A 175 19.14 4.25 21.56
CA LEU A 175 19.35 4.53 20.11
C LEU A 175 20.64 3.88 19.59
N MET A 176 21.72 3.88 20.38
CA MET A 176 23.01 3.24 20.04
C MET A 176 22.89 1.71 19.91
N ASN A 177 21.93 1.09 20.59
CA ASN A 177 21.75 -0.36 20.61
C ASN A 177 20.51 -0.86 19.88
N LYS A 178 19.71 0.02 19.28
CA LYS A 178 18.52 -0.32 18.50
C LYS A 178 18.90 -1.00 17.18
N GLY A 179 18.26 -2.14 16.87
CA GLY A 179 18.46 -2.86 15.60
C GLY A 179 19.61 -3.87 15.64
N TYR A 180 20.35 -4.02 14.52
CA TYR A 180 21.40 -5.01 14.41
C TYR A 180 22.76 -4.49 14.95
N SER A 181 23.54 -5.38 15.58
CA SER A 181 24.89 -5.04 16.03
C SER A 181 25.78 -4.67 14.85
N TYR A 182 26.66 -3.69 15.04
CA TYR A 182 27.64 -3.20 14.04
C TYR A 182 27.08 -2.47 12.82
N GLU A 183 25.78 -2.25 12.74
CA GLU A 183 25.19 -1.34 11.77
C GLU A 183 25.25 0.11 12.25
N GLU A 184 25.27 1.04 11.29
CA GLU A 184 25.08 2.47 11.60
C GLU A 184 23.70 2.69 12.25
N LYS A 185 23.68 3.34 13.40
CA LYS A 185 22.46 3.69 14.13
C LYS A 185 22.21 5.18 14.00
N ILE A 186 21.10 5.58 13.40
CA ILE A 186 20.70 6.98 13.38
C ILE A 186 20.36 7.40 14.81
N ILE A 187 21.14 8.33 15.34
CA ILE A 187 20.97 8.91 16.66
C ILE A 187 20.04 10.12 16.61
N LYS A 188 20.32 11.03 15.68
CA LYS A 188 19.52 12.21 15.48
C LYS A 188 19.41 12.51 14.00
N ASP A 189 18.20 12.60 13.51
CA ASP A 189 17.89 13.18 12.21
C ASP A 189 17.64 14.69 12.37
N ASN A 190 17.99 15.45 11.35
CA ASN A 190 17.91 16.92 11.38
C ASN A 190 18.72 17.55 12.53
N ALA A 191 19.99 17.14 12.63
CA ALA A 191 20.94 17.72 13.57
C ALA A 191 21.14 19.21 13.29
N SER A 192 21.36 20.02 14.33
CA SER A 192 21.72 21.44 14.14
C SER A 192 23.10 21.56 13.50
N ASP A 193 23.38 22.71 12.88
CA ASP A 193 24.70 22.98 12.29
C ASP A 193 25.81 22.87 13.33
N GLU A 194 25.56 23.30 14.57
CA GLU A 194 26.52 23.22 15.68
C GLU A 194 26.83 21.78 16.07
N GLU A 195 25.79 20.95 16.23
CA GLU A 195 25.94 19.52 16.55
C GLU A 195 26.67 18.79 15.42
N PHE A 196 26.27 19.06 14.17
CA PHE A 196 26.85 18.45 12.99
C PHE A 196 28.35 18.78 12.85
N LEU A 197 28.71 20.04 12.95
CA LEU A 197 30.09 20.50 12.84
C LEU A 197 30.95 19.94 13.98
N TYR A 198 30.46 20.03 15.24
CA TYR A 198 31.22 19.52 16.38
C TYR A 198 31.55 18.03 16.26
N ILE A 199 30.55 17.20 15.86
CA ILE A 199 30.76 15.76 15.75
C ILE A 199 31.63 15.42 14.54
N SER A 200 31.44 16.12 13.41
CA SER A 200 32.25 15.91 12.22
C SER A 200 33.72 16.22 12.43
N GLU A 201 34.03 17.31 13.18
CA GLU A 201 35.43 17.69 13.49
C GLU A 201 36.09 16.82 14.54
N ASN A 202 35.34 16.10 15.36
CA ASN A 202 35.86 15.31 16.47
C ASN A 202 35.60 13.79 16.35
N ASN A 203 35.11 13.31 15.22
CA ASN A 203 34.66 11.93 15.04
C ASN A 203 35.69 10.86 15.46
N ASP A 204 36.99 11.11 15.25
CA ASP A 204 38.08 10.21 15.67
C ASP A 204 38.14 9.99 17.19
N ARG A 205 37.58 10.91 18.00
CA ARG A 205 37.61 10.90 19.46
C ARG A 205 36.27 10.58 20.10
N LEU A 206 35.21 10.46 19.30
CA LEU A 206 33.82 10.28 19.75
C LEU A 206 33.35 8.84 19.70
N GLY A 207 34.27 7.86 19.66
CA GLY A 207 33.97 6.45 19.93
C GLY A 207 32.96 5.81 18.99
N GLY A 208 32.91 6.23 17.73
CA GLY A 208 32.02 5.69 16.70
C GLY A 208 30.84 6.58 16.33
N PHE A 209 30.75 7.79 16.92
CA PHE A 209 29.83 8.82 16.41
C PHE A 209 30.43 9.54 15.23
N ASP A 210 29.62 9.76 14.21
CA ASP A 210 29.98 10.52 13.02
C ASP A 210 28.73 11.15 12.39
N THR A 211 28.91 11.95 11.34
CA THR A 211 27.86 12.69 10.65
C THR A 211 27.79 12.32 9.18
N LYS A 212 26.60 12.44 8.62
CA LYS A 212 26.39 12.33 7.18
C LYS A 212 25.16 13.11 6.74
N ILE A 213 25.09 13.45 5.46
CA ILE A 213 23.87 13.95 4.85
C ILE A 213 23.05 12.77 4.33
N THR A 214 21.79 12.69 4.74
CA THR A 214 20.83 11.70 4.23
C THR A 214 19.68 12.39 3.51
N TRP A 215 18.81 11.60 2.91
CA TRP A 215 17.69 12.12 2.14
C TRP A 215 16.37 11.71 2.80
N LYS A 216 15.53 12.71 3.13
CA LYS A 216 14.17 12.52 3.66
C LYS A 216 13.15 12.83 2.59
N ARG A 217 12.05 12.06 2.54
CA ARG A 217 10.94 12.36 1.62
C ARG A 217 10.17 13.58 2.10
N LYS A 218 9.92 14.50 1.16
CA LYS A 218 9.14 15.73 1.38
C LYS A 218 7.86 15.65 0.55
N TYR A 219 6.70 15.53 1.24
CA TYR A 219 5.38 15.50 0.63
C TYR A 219 4.85 16.94 0.54
N LEU A 220 4.69 17.46 -0.68
CA LEU A 220 4.40 18.88 -0.90
C LEU A 220 2.92 19.24 -0.74
N TYR A 221 2.05 18.25 -0.72
CA TYR A 221 0.60 18.43 -0.58
C TYR A 221 0.05 17.93 0.78
N GLY A 222 0.92 17.88 1.81
CA GLY A 222 0.55 17.41 3.14
C GLY A 222 0.00 16.00 3.13
N ASP A 223 -1.20 15.80 3.68
CA ASP A 223 -1.81 14.47 3.76
C ASP A 223 -2.62 14.08 2.51
N THR A 224 -2.81 15.01 1.55
CA THR A 224 -3.54 14.72 0.30
C THR A 224 -2.84 13.61 -0.47
N PHE A 225 -3.51 12.48 -0.68
CA PHE A 225 -3.03 11.31 -1.41
C PHE A 225 -1.78 10.64 -0.83
N LYS A 226 -1.30 11.09 0.33
CA LYS A 226 -0.05 10.62 0.95
C LYS A 226 -0.07 9.13 1.27
N SER A 227 -1.21 8.60 1.70
CA SER A 227 -1.36 7.18 2.00
C SER A 227 -1.14 6.28 0.78
N ILE A 228 -1.47 6.74 -0.43
CA ILE A 228 -1.23 6.02 -1.70
C ILE A 228 0.18 6.27 -2.22
N LEU A 229 0.73 7.48 -2.06
CA LEU A 229 2.16 7.71 -2.35
C LEU A 229 3.03 6.75 -1.55
N GLY A 230 2.66 6.47 -0.30
CA GLY A 230 3.33 5.50 0.55
C GLY A 230 4.45 6.12 1.39
N ASN A 231 5.12 5.25 2.14
CA ASN A 231 6.19 5.62 3.06
C ASN A 231 7.48 4.90 2.71
N VAL A 232 8.60 5.49 3.12
CA VAL A 232 9.94 4.90 3.04
C VAL A 232 10.47 4.63 4.45
N GLY A 233 11.37 3.68 4.58
CA GLY A 233 12.00 3.34 5.86
C GLY A 233 13.02 2.23 5.74
N SER A 234 13.56 1.79 6.88
CA SER A 234 14.52 0.69 6.93
C SER A 234 13.90 -0.62 6.46
N ILE A 235 14.71 -1.49 5.92
CA ILE A 235 14.29 -2.81 5.42
C ILE A 235 13.66 -3.63 6.56
N PRO A 236 12.41 -4.10 6.41
CA PRO A 236 11.75 -4.97 7.38
C PRO A 236 12.52 -6.27 7.61
N LYS A 237 12.53 -6.78 8.84
CA LYS A 237 13.28 -8.00 9.19
C LYS A 237 12.87 -9.20 8.33
N GLU A 238 11.60 -9.31 8.03
CA GLU A 238 11.00 -10.40 7.24
C GLU A 238 11.47 -10.39 5.79
N LEU A 239 11.79 -9.21 5.24
CA LEU A 239 12.22 -9.02 3.85
C LEU A 239 13.74 -8.92 3.69
N LYS A 240 14.51 -8.98 4.79
CA LYS A 240 15.96 -8.84 4.81
C LYS A 240 16.66 -9.71 3.76
N THR A 241 16.35 -11.00 3.74
CA THR A 241 17.00 -11.96 2.83
C THR A 241 16.72 -11.63 1.36
N GLU A 242 15.53 -11.16 1.05
CA GLU A 242 15.12 -10.78 -0.30
C GLU A 242 15.88 -9.54 -0.77
N TYR A 243 15.92 -8.48 0.06
CA TYR A 243 16.62 -7.23 -0.28
C TYR A 243 18.13 -7.44 -0.43
N LEU A 244 18.78 -8.22 0.47
CA LEU A 244 20.21 -8.54 0.37
C LEU A 244 20.54 -9.31 -0.93
N LYS A 245 19.68 -10.24 -1.38
CA LYS A 245 19.85 -10.92 -2.68
C LYS A 245 19.75 -9.96 -3.87
N ASN A 246 19.02 -8.87 -3.72
CA ASN A 246 18.85 -7.82 -4.74
C ASN A 246 19.87 -6.67 -4.59
N ASN A 247 21.02 -6.93 -3.94
CA ASN A 247 22.11 -5.99 -3.75
C ASN A 247 21.74 -4.72 -2.96
N TYR A 248 20.86 -4.86 -1.95
CA TYR A 248 20.62 -3.81 -0.96
C TYR A 248 21.50 -4.05 0.26
N GLU A 249 21.89 -2.97 0.91
CA GLU A 249 22.48 -3.02 2.24
C GLU A 249 21.42 -2.90 3.33
N LEU A 250 21.71 -3.38 4.53
CA LEU A 250 20.75 -3.32 5.65
C LEU A 250 20.42 -1.89 6.08
N THR A 251 21.30 -0.96 5.76
CA THR A 251 21.16 0.48 6.03
C THR A 251 20.36 1.23 4.97
N ASP A 252 20.00 0.57 3.86
CA ASP A 252 19.26 1.21 2.78
C ASP A 252 17.83 1.57 3.23
N ILE A 253 17.37 2.71 2.75
CA ILE A 253 15.98 3.16 2.91
C ILE A 253 15.21 2.72 1.67
N VAL A 254 14.13 1.96 1.91
CA VAL A 254 13.30 1.36 0.87
C VAL A 254 11.86 1.82 0.95
N GLY A 255 11.10 1.67 -0.11
CA GLY A 255 9.65 1.85 -0.11
C GLY A 255 8.96 0.77 0.71
N LEU A 256 8.16 1.17 1.69
CA LEU A 256 7.48 0.25 2.61
C LEU A 256 6.03 -0.02 2.20
N SER A 257 5.39 0.92 1.53
CA SER A 257 3.97 0.81 1.16
C SER A 257 3.66 1.49 -0.17
N ASN A 258 2.59 1.03 -0.80
CA ASN A 258 1.93 1.59 -1.97
C ASN A 258 2.90 2.01 -3.10
N ILE A 259 2.82 3.22 -3.66
CA ILE A 259 3.64 3.68 -4.81
C ILE A 259 5.15 3.58 -4.50
N GLU A 260 5.59 3.99 -3.33
CA GLU A 260 7.01 3.90 -2.95
C GLU A 260 7.52 2.46 -2.96
N LYS A 261 6.68 1.49 -2.55
CA LYS A 261 7.02 0.06 -2.55
C LYS A 261 6.91 -0.55 -3.94
N GLU A 262 5.83 -0.28 -4.65
CA GLU A 262 5.56 -0.86 -5.97
C GLU A 262 6.65 -0.46 -6.97
N TYR A 263 7.07 0.79 -6.93
CA TYR A 263 8.06 1.36 -7.84
C TYR A 263 9.44 1.54 -7.20
N GLU A 264 9.76 0.75 -6.17
CA GLU A 264 11.07 0.77 -5.49
C GLU A 264 12.23 0.70 -6.48
N SER A 265 12.19 -0.23 -7.46
CA SER A 265 13.26 -0.44 -8.44
C SER A 265 13.48 0.77 -9.38
N ILE A 266 12.46 1.59 -9.59
CA ILE A 266 12.50 2.79 -10.43
C ILE A 266 12.95 3.99 -9.59
N LEU A 267 12.38 4.13 -8.41
CA LEU A 267 12.60 5.27 -7.52
C LEU A 267 13.93 5.20 -6.77
N LYS A 268 14.49 4.02 -6.56
CA LYS A 268 15.77 3.84 -5.85
C LYS A 268 16.90 4.60 -6.54
N GLY A 269 17.64 5.40 -5.75
CA GLY A 269 18.91 5.97 -6.17
C GLY A 269 20.04 4.93 -6.11
N THR A 270 21.10 5.17 -6.86
CA THR A 270 22.32 4.36 -6.80
C THR A 270 23.41 5.09 -6.03
N LYS A 271 24.09 4.40 -5.11
CA LYS A 271 25.19 4.95 -4.35
C LYS A 271 26.42 5.17 -5.22
N ALA A 272 27.28 6.09 -4.83
CA ALA A 272 28.62 6.18 -5.38
C ALA A 272 29.41 4.90 -5.07
N LYS A 273 30.27 4.46 -5.99
CA LYS A 273 31.11 3.29 -5.78
C LYS A 273 32.59 3.69 -5.87
N TYR A 274 33.36 3.17 -4.95
CA TYR A 274 34.79 3.38 -4.85
C TYR A 274 35.52 2.03 -4.79
N ILE A 275 36.70 1.95 -5.39
CA ILE A 275 37.66 0.86 -5.17
C ILE A 275 38.61 1.30 -4.05
N LYS A 276 38.68 0.52 -2.98
CA LYS A 276 39.69 0.66 -1.95
C LYS A 276 40.90 -0.16 -2.34
N LYS A 277 42.01 0.52 -2.65
CA LYS A 277 43.28 -0.11 -2.99
C LYS A 277 44.09 -0.48 -1.72
N GLY A 278 45.03 -1.38 -1.85
CA GLY A 278 45.84 -1.89 -0.74
C GLY A 278 46.56 -0.85 0.12
N ASN A 279 46.73 0.37 -0.39
CA ASN A 279 47.30 1.53 0.31
C ASN A 279 46.22 2.40 1.01
N ASN A 280 45.01 1.91 1.18
CA ASN A 280 43.82 2.63 1.71
C ASN A 280 43.36 3.83 0.85
N THR A 281 43.85 4.01 -0.36
CA THR A 281 43.32 5.05 -1.26
C THR A 281 41.97 4.61 -1.84
N LEU A 282 41.03 5.56 -1.91
CA LEU A 282 39.70 5.36 -2.52
C LEU A 282 39.73 5.97 -3.93
N GLU A 283 39.50 5.13 -4.94
CA GLU A 283 39.35 5.56 -6.33
C GLU A 283 37.89 5.47 -6.74
N LYS A 284 37.30 6.58 -7.19
CA LYS A 284 35.86 6.64 -7.54
C LYS A 284 35.62 5.89 -8.85
N ILE A 285 34.72 4.86 -8.79
CA ILE A 285 34.29 4.11 -9.97
C ILE A 285 33.07 4.79 -10.60
N SER A 286 32.10 5.15 -9.78
CA SER A 286 30.85 5.78 -10.24
C SER A 286 30.35 6.81 -9.25
N SER A 287 29.75 7.87 -9.75
CA SER A 287 29.07 8.86 -8.92
C SER A 287 27.70 8.33 -8.47
N ALA A 288 27.23 8.80 -7.32
CA ALA A 288 25.88 8.61 -6.91
C ALA A 288 24.90 9.18 -7.95
N LYS A 289 23.85 8.45 -8.27
CA LYS A 289 22.83 8.87 -9.24
C LYS A 289 21.44 8.78 -8.61
N ARG A 290 20.67 9.86 -8.65
CA ARG A 290 19.28 9.89 -8.19
C ARG A 290 18.45 8.83 -8.94
N GLY A 291 17.41 8.29 -8.29
CA GLY A 291 16.44 7.41 -8.94
C GLY A 291 15.66 8.11 -10.05
N ASN A 292 15.03 7.35 -10.90
CA ASN A 292 14.20 7.90 -11.99
C ASN A 292 12.95 8.56 -11.43
N ASP A 293 12.52 9.63 -12.06
CA ASP A 293 11.30 10.35 -11.73
C ASP A 293 10.09 9.65 -12.32
N ILE A 294 8.98 9.65 -11.60
CA ILE A 294 7.72 9.09 -12.08
C ILE A 294 6.63 10.14 -12.15
N VAL A 295 5.81 10.03 -13.20
CA VAL A 295 4.59 10.82 -13.37
C VAL A 295 3.40 9.89 -13.18
N LEU A 296 2.51 10.25 -12.26
CA LEU A 296 1.28 9.52 -11.99
C LEU A 296 0.13 10.01 -12.88
N SER A 297 -0.89 9.19 -13.03
CA SER A 297 -2.13 9.51 -13.75
C SER A 297 -3.09 10.42 -12.95
N ILE A 298 -2.83 10.61 -11.65
CA ILE A 298 -3.62 11.43 -10.73
C ILE A 298 -3.51 12.92 -11.11
N ASP A 299 -4.64 13.64 -11.07
CA ASP A 299 -4.68 15.10 -11.02
C ASP A 299 -4.80 15.54 -9.57
N ILE A 300 -3.76 16.12 -9.01
CA ILE A 300 -3.71 16.47 -7.58
C ILE A 300 -4.74 17.53 -7.18
N ASN A 301 -5.11 18.42 -8.10
CA ASN A 301 -6.12 19.43 -7.84
C ASN A 301 -7.52 18.81 -7.81
N LEU A 302 -7.80 17.85 -8.72
CA LEU A 302 -9.03 17.07 -8.68
C LEU A 302 -9.08 16.22 -7.41
N GLN A 303 -7.96 15.61 -7.00
CA GLN A 303 -7.87 14.83 -5.77
C GLN A 303 -8.25 15.66 -4.54
N LYS A 304 -7.69 16.86 -4.39
CA LYS A 304 -8.05 17.78 -3.29
C LYS A 304 -9.52 18.15 -3.29
N GLU A 305 -10.08 18.42 -4.45
CA GLU A 305 -11.49 18.74 -4.59
C GLU A 305 -12.36 17.57 -4.16
N VAL A 306 -12.03 16.35 -4.60
CA VAL A 306 -12.73 15.12 -4.22
C VAL A 306 -12.66 14.90 -2.70
N ASP A 307 -11.48 15.01 -2.09
CA ASP A 307 -11.28 14.88 -0.65
C ASP A 307 -12.17 15.87 0.13
N ASN A 308 -12.15 17.13 -0.27
CA ASN A 308 -12.94 18.20 0.38
C ASN A 308 -14.45 18.00 0.22
N ILE A 309 -14.91 17.56 -0.94
CA ILE A 309 -16.33 17.25 -1.17
C ILE A 309 -16.76 16.10 -0.27
N ILE A 310 -15.98 15.03 -0.19
CA ILE A 310 -16.31 13.89 0.68
C ILE A 310 -16.41 14.34 2.14
N ASP A 311 -15.40 15.06 2.64
CA ASP A 311 -15.37 15.56 4.02
C ASP A 311 -16.59 16.43 4.34
N THR A 312 -16.88 17.39 3.48
CA THR A 312 -18.01 18.29 3.62
C THR A 312 -19.34 17.53 3.66
N GLN A 313 -19.54 16.59 2.75
CA GLN A 313 -20.79 15.83 2.67
C GLN A 313 -20.95 14.80 3.79
N LEU A 314 -19.84 14.18 4.27
CA LEU A 314 -19.87 13.31 5.44
C LEU A 314 -20.21 14.07 6.70
N ILE A 315 -19.56 15.22 6.97
CA ILE A 315 -19.84 16.07 8.14
C ILE A 315 -21.29 16.54 8.11
N ARG A 316 -21.76 17.00 6.95
CA ARG A 316 -23.16 17.39 6.75
C ARG A 316 -24.10 16.24 7.07
N ALA A 317 -23.81 15.04 6.56
CA ALA A 317 -24.67 13.88 6.75
C ALA A 317 -24.80 13.47 8.23
N LYS A 318 -23.81 13.79 9.08
CA LYS A 318 -23.90 13.55 10.53
C LYS A 318 -24.95 14.37 11.24
N SER A 319 -25.45 15.46 10.65
CA SER A 319 -26.58 16.21 11.15
C SER A 319 -27.95 15.69 10.63
N GLU A 320 -27.92 14.73 9.70
CA GLU A 320 -29.14 14.12 9.15
C GLU A 320 -29.65 13.01 10.08
N ALA A 321 -30.96 12.78 10.06
CA ALA A 321 -31.56 11.69 10.81
C ALA A 321 -31.07 10.33 10.27
N ASN A 322 -30.99 9.32 11.13
CA ASN A 322 -30.69 7.93 10.79
C ASN A 322 -29.31 7.70 10.15
N THR A 323 -28.29 8.53 10.48
CA THR A 323 -26.91 8.38 9.94
C THR A 323 -25.89 8.02 11.01
N LYS A 324 -26.32 7.37 12.08
CA LYS A 324 -25.49 7.03 13.25
C LYS A 324 -24.18 6.34 12.85
N TYR A 325 -24.25 5.38 11.96
CA TYR A 325 -23.10 4.53 11.55
C TYR A 325 -22.34 5.06 10.34
N LEU A 326 -22.83 6.08 9.65
CA LEU A 326 -22.16 6.68 8.50
C LEU A 326 -20.89 7.43 8.94
N ASN A 327 -19.73 6.85 8.72
CA ASN A 327 -18.45 7.45 9.07
C ASN A 327 -17.51 7.59 7.87
N LYS A 328 -17.69 6.81 6.82
CA LYS A 328 -16.73 6.70 5.71
C LYS A 328 -17.41 6.68 4.35
N THR A 329 -16.67 7.15 3.36
CA THR A 329 -17.05 7.09 1.94
C THR A 329 -15.79 6.94 1.08
N TYR A 330 -15.94 6.21 -0.02
CA TYR A 330 -14.90 5.98 -1.01
C TYR A 330 -15.34 6.50 -2.37
N VAL A 331 -14.39 7.10 -3.08
CA VAL A 331 -14.58 7.58 -4.46
C VAL A 331 -13.41 7.12 -5.31
N VAL A 332 -13.71 6.63 -6.52
CA VAL A 332 -12.71 6.36 -7.56
C VAL A 332 -13.19 6.98 -8.87
N ILE A 333 -12.32 7.76 -9.51
CA ILE A 333 -12.54 8.39 -10.81
C ILE A 333 -11.52 7.81 -11.79
N GLN A 334 -12.00 7.21 -12.88
CA GLN A 334 -11.15 6.67 -13.92
C GLN A 334 -11.42 7.31 -15.27
N LYS A 335 -10.41 7.27 -16.12
CA LYS A 335 -10.56 7.59 -17.54
C LYS A 335 -10.90 6.32 -18.31
N PRO A 336 -12.11 6.20 -18.87
CA PRO A 336 -12.44 5.07 -19.73
C PRO A 336 -11.52 5.03 -20.96
N ASN A 337 -11.44 3.88 -21.61
CA ASN A 337 -10.55 3.58 -22.73
C ASN A 337 -9.04 3.58 -22.45
N THR A 338 -8.57 4.09 -21.29
CA THR A 338 -7.16 4.01 -20.89
C THR A 338 -6.94 3.24 -19.60
N GLY A 339 -7.86 3.33 -18.65
CA GLY A 339 -7.74 2.75 -17.31
C GLY A 339 -6.99 3.65 -16.31
N GLU A 340 -6.57 4.87 -16.72
CA GLU A 340 -5.94 5.83 -15.82
C GLU A 340 -6.83 6.16 -14.62
N ILE A 341 -6.29 6.12 -13.40
CA ILE A 341 -6.94 6.65 -12.19
C ILE A 341 -6.69 8.16 -12.15
N LEU A 342 -7.75 8.95 -12.22
CA LEU A 342 -7.67 10.42 -12.19
C LEU A 342 -7.71 10.98 -10.78
N ALA A 343 -8.50 10.35 -9.89
CA ALA A 343 -8.55 10.60 -8.47
C ALA A 343 -9.05 9.35 -7.76
N MET A 344 -8.58 9.12 -6.53
CA MET A 344 -8.95 8.00 -5.69
C MET A 344 -8.89 8.43 -4.24
N SER A 345 -10.02 8.38 -3.55
CA SER A 345 -10.15 8.91 -2.19
C SER A 345 -10.99 7.99 -1.32
N GLY A 346 -10.54 7.83 -0.09
CA GLY A 346 -11.30 7.25 1.01
C GLY A 346 -11.19 8.17 2.22
N ARG A 347 -12.31 8.62 2.76
CA ARG A 347 -12.34 9.50 3.92
C ARG A 347 -13.17 8.88 5.03
N ASN A 348 -12.67 9.01 6.26
CA ASN A 348 -13.38 8.59 7.46
C ASN A 348 -13.41 9.74 8.45
N ILE A 349 -14.59 10.01 9.04
CA ILE A 349 -14.76 11.05 10.03
C ILE A 349 -14.97 10.45 11.43
N LEU A 350 -14.28 11.03 12.41
CA LEU A 350 -14.43 10.69 13.81
C LEU A 350 -14.80 11.94 14.60
N LYS A 351 -15.70 11.77 15.58
CA LYS A 351 -16.09 12.85 16.48
C LYS A 351 -15.00 13.06 17.54
N ASN A 352 -14.62 14.32 17.76
CA ASN A 352 -13.75 14.74 18.85
C ASN A 352 -14.46 15.83 19.68
N ALA A 353 -13.72 16.47 20.61
CA ALA A 353 -14.25 17.53 21.48
C ALA A 353 -14.71 18.77 20.68
N ASP A 354 -14.03 19.09 19.57
CA ASP A 354 -14.23 20.30 18.77
C ASP A 354 -15.16 20.07 17.56
N GLY A 355 -15.63 18.82 17.33
CA GLY A 355 -16.51 18.48 16.20
C GLY A 355 -16.13 17.17 15.52
N TYR A 356 -15.94 17.20 14.19
CA TYR A 356 -15.51 16.04 13.40
C TYR A 356 -14.16 16.28 12.77
N ILE A 357 -13.24 15.31 12.89
CA ILE A 357 -11.95 15.27 12.19
C ILE A 357 -12.04 14.22 11.09
N SER A 358 -11.52 14.54 9.92
CA SER A 358 -11.42 13.63 8.78
C SER A 358 -10.03 13.02 8.68
N TYR A 359 -10.00 11.73 8.34
CA TYR A 359 -8.78 10.94 8.14
C TYR A 359 -8.76 10.33 6.74
N ASP A 360 -7.56 10.30 6.15
CA ASP A 360 -7.32 9.61 4.89
C ASP A 360 -7.30 8.09 5.09
N ILE A 361 -8.25 7.41 4.46
CA ILE A 361 -8.36 5.96 4.41
C ILE A 361 -8.35 5.45 2.96
N THR A 362 -7.76 6.18 2.03
CA THR A 362 -7.76 5.87 0.60
C THR A 362 -7.30 4.44 0.26
N PRO A 363 -6.29 3.82 0.94
CA PRO A 363 -5.91 2.43 0.67
C PRO A 363 -7.04 1.42 0.85
N TYR A 364 -8.06 1.72 1.65
CA TYR A 364 -9.23 0.86 1.82
C TYR A 364 -10.16 0.82 0.59
N THR A 365 -9.97 1.70 -0.40
CA THR A 365 -10.61 1.55 -1.71
C THR A 365 -10.25 0.21 -2.39
N LEU A 366 -9.12 -0.39 -2.00
CA LEU A 366 -8.61 -1.67 -2.49
C LEU A 366 -8.99 -2.86 -1.61
N THR A 367 -9.32 -2.64 -0.35
CA THR A 367 -9.38 -3.72 0.66
C THR A 367 -10.63 -3.73 1.52
N ASP A 368 -11.51 -2.73 1.43
CA ASP A 368 -12.78 -2.67 2.19
C ASP A 368 -13.98 -3.01 1.28
N PRO A 369 -14.37 -4.30 1.18
CA PRO A 369 -15.46 -4.72 0.30
C PRO A 369 -16.81 -4.48 0.95
N MET A 370 -17.79 -4.17 0.12
CA MET A 370 -19.20 -4.09 0.53
C MET A 370 -20.13 -4.80 -0.46
N ALA A 371 -21.32 -5.15 -0.01
CA ALA A 371 -22.36 -5.61 -0.92
C ALA A 371 -22.72 -4.44 -1.87
N PRO A 372 -22.59 -4.64 -3.19
CA PRO A 372 -22.73 -3.55 -4.16
C PRO A 372 -24.19 -3.13 -4.35
N GLY A 373 -25.14 -3.98 -4.01
CA GLY A 373 -26.54 -3.80 -4.32
C GLY A 373 -26.80 -3.63 -5.82
N SER A 374 -27.81 -2.88 -6.15
CA SER A 374 -28.33 -2.77 -7.51
C SER A 374 -27.35 -2.23 -8.58
N VAL A 375 -26.13 -1.77 -8.22
CA VAL A 375 -25.16 -1.30 -9.24
C VAL A 375 -24.73 -2.42 -10.20
N VAL A 376 -24.72 -3.67 -9.74
CA VAL A 376 -24.30 -4.83 -10.56
C VAL A 376 -25.39 -5.38 -11.47
N LYS A 377 -26.60 -4.83 -11.42
CA LYS A 377 -27.74 -5.32 -12.25
C LYS A 377 -27.48 -5.25 -13.74
N GLY A 378 -26.55 -4.41 -14.20
CA GLY A 378 -26.10 -4.42 -15.60
C GLY A 378 -25.44 -5.74 -15.98
N ALA A 379 -24.51 -6.24 -15.16
CA ALA A 379 -23.88 -7.55 -15.37
C ALA A 379 -24.90 -8.69 -15.23
N SER A 380 -25.82 -8.61 -14.25
CA SER A 380 -26.91 -9.58 -14.10
C SER A 380 -27.83 -9.63 -15.34
N MET A 381 -28.11 -8.50 -15.95
CA MET A 381 -28.89 -8.44 -17.22
C MET A 381 -28.16 -9.18 -18.35
N LEU A 382 -26.83 -8.99 -18.47
CA LEU A 382 -26.02 -9.71 -19.46
C LEU A 382 -26.02 -11.22 -19.23
N VAL A 383 -25.99 -11.68 -17.96
CA VAL A 383 -26.19 -13.11 -17.67
C VAL A 383 -27.50 -13.59 -18.27
N GLY A 384 -28.59 -12.83 -18.12
CA GLY A 384 -29.87 -13.16 -18.71
C GLY A 384 -29.87 -13.28 -20.23
N TYR A 385 -29.23 -12.33 -20.92
CA TYR A 385 -29.11 -12.33 -22.38
C TYR A 385 -28.18 -13.44 -22.89
N ASN A 386 -27.00 -13.58 -22.32
CA ASN A 386 -26.00 -14.56 -22.76
C ASN A 386 -26.50 -16.02 -22.59
N THR A 387 -27.26 -16.27 -21.53
CA THR A 387 -27.89 -17.60 -21.31
C THR A 387 -29.20 -17.78 -22.07
N LYS A 388 -29.67 -16.76 -22.82
CA LYS A 388 -30.96 -16.74 -23.50
C LYS A 388 -32.16 -16.92 -22.52
N ALA A 389 -31.95 -16.63 -21.23
CA ALA A 389 -33.00 -16.64 -20.22
C ALA A 389 -34.02 -15.51 -20.44
N ILE A 390 -33.58 -14.42 -21.08
CA ILE A 390 -34.44 -13.33 -21.54
C ILE A 390 -34.03 -12.86 -22.93
N GLN A 391 -34.96 -12.14 -23.58
CA GLN A 391 -34.73 -11.47 -24.87
C GLN A 391 -34.74 -9.94 -24.69
N ILE A 392 -34.10 -9.20 -25.61
CA ILE A 392 -34.18 -7.74 -25.64
C ILE A 392 -35.63 -7.30 -25.70
N GLY A 393 -36.03 -6.38 -24.83
CA GLY A 393 -37.40 -5.84 -24.75
C GLY A 393 -38.41 -6.76 -24.07
N GLU A 394 -38.03 -7.90 -23.54
CA GLU A 394 -38.94 -8.81 -22.87
C GLU A 394 -39.66 -8.11 -21.71
N VAL A 395 -40.98 -8.18 -21.70
CA VAL A 395 -41.86 -7.57 -20.70
C VAL A 395 -42.24 -8.58 -19.62
N THR A 396 -42.09 -8.20 -18.36
CA THR A 396 -42.57 -8.99 -17.22
C THR A 396 -43.38 -8.12 -16.22
N THR A 397 -44.11 -8.75 -15.33
CA THR A 397 -44.84 -8.06 -14.24
C THR A 397 -43.96 -8.03 -12.98
N ASP A 398 -43.88 -6.87 -12.32
CA ASP A 398 -43.09 -6.65 -11.10
C ASP A 398 -43.88 -7.10 -9.85
N GLU A 399 -44.20 -8.38 -9.80
CA GLU A 399 -44.93 -9.01 -8.70
C GLU A 399 -43.97 -9.67 -7.72
N CYS A 400 -44.17 -9.45 -6.43
CA CYS A 400 -43.33 -10.01 -5.38
C CYS A 400 -43.28 -11.55 -5.43
N ILE A 401 -42.11 -12.07 -5.19
CA ILE A 401 -41.78 -13.51 -5.14
C ILE A 401 -41.90 -13.98 -3.68
N LYS A 402 -42.53 -15.14 -3.47
CA LYS A 402 -42.62 -15.80 -2.17
C LYS A 402 -42.12 -17.25 -2.30
N ILE A 403 -41.06 -17.56 -1.62
CA ILE A 403 -40.54 -18.93 -1.42
C ILE A 403 -41.06 -19.41 -0.06
N LYS A 404 -41.41 -20.67 0.05
CA LYS A 404 -41.90 -21.27 1.28
C LYS A 404 -40.88 -21.07 2.42
N ASN A 405 -41.40 -20.68 3.59
CA ASN A 405 -40.58 -20.43 4.79
C ASN A 405 -39.50 -19.33 4.64
N LYS A 406 -39.51 -18.50 3.59
CA LYS A 406 -38.63 -17.36 3.40
C LYS A 406 -39.42 -16.04 3.41
N PRO A 407 -38.82 -14.90 3.74
CA PRO A 407 -39.43 -13.60 3.56
C PRO A 407 -39.92 -13.36 2.12
N LYS A 408 -40.94 -12.55 1.97
CA LYS A 408 -41.43 -12.11 0.65
C LYS A 408 -40.39 -11.18 0.03
N LYS A 409 -39.99 -11.42 -1.23
CA LYS A 409 -39.00 -10.64 -1.96
C LYS A 409 -39.71 -9.74 -3.00
N CYS A 410 -39.51 -8.46 -2.88
CA CYS A 410 -40.16 -7.45 -3.74
C CYS A 410 -39.15 -6.46 -4.28
N SER A 411 -39.52 -5.70 -5.31
CA SER A 411 -38.89 -4.43 -5.63
C SER A 411 -39.23 -3.39 -4.56
N SER A 412 -38.41 -2.35 -4.43
CA SER A 412 -38.62 -1.27 -3.45
C SER A 412 -39.97 -0.54 -3.69
N HIS A 413 -40.37 -0.45 -4.96
CA HIS A 413 -41.69 -0.03 -5.39
C HIS A 413 -42.10 -0.86 -6.59
N GLN A 414 -43.39 -1.15 -6.70
CA GLN A 414 -43.91 -1.98 -7.78
C GLN A 414 -44.30 -1.09 -8.96
N VAL A 415 -43.73 -1.38 -10.14
CA VAL A 415 -43.89 -0.59 -11.37
C VAL A 415 -44.96 -1.19 -12.29
N GLY A 416 -45.49 -2.38 -11.97
CA GLY A 416 -46.43 -3.10 -12.82
C GLY A 416 -45.70 -3.85 -13.97
N ARG A 417 -46.15 -3.67 -15.21
CA ARG A 417 -45.49 -4.31 -16.38
C ARG A 417 -44.31 -3.45 -16.86
N LEU A 418 -43.16 -4.04 -16.99
CA LEU A 418 -41.94 -3.35 -17.40
C LEU A 418 -41.06 -4.24 -18.28
N ASN A 419 -40.29 -3.62 -19.16
CA ASN A 419 -39.25 -4.27 -19.94
C ASN A 419 -37.86 -4.13 -19.30
N ASP A 420 -36.86 -4.65 -19.92
CA ASP A 420 -35.46 -4.67 -19.50
C ASP A 420 -34.88 -3.26 -19.21
N ILE A 421 -35.16 -2.25 -20.08
CA ILE A 421 -34.70 -0.86 -19.86
C ILE A 421 -35.37 -0.24 -18.65
N VAL A 422 -36.69 -0.37 -18.53
CA VAL A 422 -37.44 0.17 -17.39
C VAL A 422 -37.05 -0.58 -16.11
N ALA A 423 -36.76 -1.89 -16.21
CA ALA A 423 -36.26 -2.69 -15.08
C ALA A 423 -34.93 -2.16 -14.51
N LEU A 424 -34.02 -1.72 -15.37
CA LEU A 424 -32.78 -1.06 -14.95
C LEU A 424 -33.05 0.35 -14.43
N ALA A 425 -33.88 1.15 -15.12
CA ALA A 425 -34.21 2.52 -14.76
C ALA A 425 -34.84 2.61 -13.37
N GLU A 426 -35.84 1.77 -13.09
CA GLU A 426 -36.58 1.70 -11.83
C GLU A 426 -35.93 0.73 -10.82
N SER A 427 -34.81 0.12 -11.21
CA SER A 427 -34.06 -0.80 -10.35
C SER A 427 -34.89 -1.99 -9.84
N SER A 428 -35.77 -2.58 -10.68
CA SER A 428 -36.61 -3.70 -10.28
C SER A 428 -35.78 -4.90 -9.79
N ASN A 429 -36.02 -5.35 -8.57
CA ASN A 429 -35.45 -6.58 -8.03
C ASN A 429 -36.11 -7.81 -8.66
N VAL A 430 -37.44 -7.75 -8.82
CA VAL A 430 -38.23 -8.86 -9.30
C VAL A 430 -37.84 -9.26 -10.71
N TYR A 431 -37.52 -8.29 -11.59
CA TYR A 431 -37.02 -8.59 -12.92
C TYR A 431 -35.75 -9.43 -12.85
N GLN A 432 -34.80 -9.06 -12.00
CA GLN A 432 -33.55 -9.80 -11.81
C GLN A 432 -33.77 -11.18 -11.15
N PHE A 433 -34.70 -11.28 -10.19
CA PHE A 433 -35.06 -12.55 -9.59
C PHE A 433 -35.61 -13.54 -10.64
N LYS A 434 -36.47 -13.05 -11.55
CA LYS A 434 -37.00 -13.86 -12.65
C LYS A 434 -35.91 -14.31 -13.62
N ILE A 435 -34.93 -13.43 -13.92
CA ILE A 435 -33.74 -13.85 -14.70
C ILE A 435 -33.01 -14.96 -13.95
N ALA A 436 -32.69 -14.75 -12.67
CA ALA A 436 -31.95 -15.73 -11.88
C ALA A 436 -32.64 -17.09 -11.79
N MET A 437 -33.98 -17.09 -11.64
CA MET A 437 -34.76 -18.33 -11.66
C MET A 437 -34.68 -19.03 -13.02
N LYS A 438 -34.81 -18.29 -14.14
CA LYS A 438 -34.67 -18.86 -15.49
C LYS A 438 -33.28 -19.42 -15.74
N VAL A 439 -32.20 -18.70 -15.35
CA VAL A 439 -30.81 -19.18 -15.41
C VAL A 439 -30.60 -20.42 -14.57
N GLY A 440 -31.18 -20.46 -13.38
CA GLY A 440 -31.19 -21.65 -12.48
C GLY A 440 -32.20 -22.73 -12.88
N LYS A 441 -32.87 -22.60 -14.02
CA LYS A 441 -33.89 -23.58 -14.51
C LYS A 441 -34.97 -23.87 -13.50
N ALA A 442 -35.35 -22.93 -12.67
CA ALA A 442 -36.34 -23.08 -11.62
C ALA A 442 -37.75 -23.17 -12.16
N ASN A 443 -38.56 -24.10 -11.66
CA ASN A 443 -40.01 -24.10 -11.83
C ASN A 443 -40.65 -23.40 -10.63
N TYR A 444 -40.76 -22.08 -10.69
CA TYR A 444 -41.26 -21.29 -9.58
C TYR A 444 -42.78 -21.34 -9.46
N LYS A 445 -43.27 -21.63 -8.26
CA LYS A 445 -44.65 -21.44 -7.84
C LYS A 445 -44.71 -20.66 -6.55
N TYR A 446 -45.71 -19.80 -6.43
CA TYR A 446 -45.86 -18.92 -5.28
C TYR A 446 -46.06 -19.71 -3.97
N ASN A 447 -45.19 -19.42 -2.97
CA ASN A 447 -45.18 -20.04 -1.64
C ASN A 447 -44.89 -21.55 -1.63
N GLU A 448 -44.23 -22.06 -2.67
CA GLU A 448 -43.67 -23.40 -2.70
C GLU A 448 -42.13 -23.37 -2.54
N ASP A 449 -41.52 -24.53 -2.33
CA ASP A 449 -40.05 -24.66 -2.28
C ASP A 449 -39.47 -24.35 -3.66
N LEU A 450 -38.39 -23.58 -3.68
CA LEU A 450 -37.66 -23.24 -4.90
C LEU A 450 -36.47 -24.18 -5.08
N VAL A 451 -36.41 -24.86 -6.22
CA VAL A 451 -35.26 -25.70 -6.60
C VAL A 451 -34.55 -25.06 -7.80
N ILE A 452 -33.23 -25.00 -7.75
CA ILE A 452 -32.40 -24.41 -8.82
C ILE A 452 -31.29 -25.38 -9.23
N ASP A 453 -30.75 -25.19 -10.44
CA ASP A 453 -29.43 -25.65 -10.83
C ASP A 453 -28.35 -24.75 -10.20
N GLU A 454 -27.59 -25.27 -9.23
CA GLU A 454 -26.57 -24.51 -8.50
C GLU A 454 -25.46 -23.96 -9.41
N LYS A 455 -25.28 -24.54 -10.63
CA LYS A 455 -24.36 -24.00 -11.64
C LYS A 455 -24.68 -22.56 -12.04
N ALA A 456 -25.91 -22.09 -11.78
CA ALA A 456 -26.28 -20.70 -11.98
C ALA A 456 -25.36 -19.72 -11.23
N PHE A 457 -24.89 -20.06 -10.02
CA PHE A 457 -23.91 -19.23 -9.31
C PHE A 457 -22.60 -19.08 -10.07
N ASP A 458 -22.12 -20.15 -10.70
CA ASP A 458 -20.86 -20.14 -11.45
C ASP A 458 -21.02 -19.34 -12.76
N ILE A 459 -22.20 -19.42 -13.40
CA ILE A 459 -22.54 -18.60 -14.60
C ILE A 459 -22.50 -17.11 -14.23
N TYR A 460 -23.16 -16.70 -13.13
CA TYR A 460 -23.12 -15.33 -12.68
C TYR A 460 -21.70 -14.88 -12.35
N ARG A 461 -20.93 -15.68 -11.60
CA ARG A 461 -19.54 -15.35 -11.21
C ARG A 461 -18.62 -15.25 -12.41
N LYS A 462 -18.77 -16.12 -13.43
CA LYS A 462 -18.00 -16.02 -14.68
C LYS A 462 -18.23 -14.65 -15.32
N THR A 463 -19.47 -14.28 -15.57
CA THR A 463 -19.79 -12.97 -16.18
C THR A 463 -19.33 -11.80 -15.30
N PHE A 464 -19.54 -11.86 -13.98
CA PHE A 464 -19.11 -10.80 -13.06
C PHE A 464 -17.58 -10.63 -13.06
N SER A 465 -16.83 -11.73 -13.10
CA SER A 465 -15.36 -11.71 -13.14
C SER A 465 -14.80 -11.07 -14.42
N GLU A 466 -15.51 -11.19 -15.52
CA GLU A 466 -15.14 -10.55 -16.81
C GLU A 466 -15.18 -9.01 -16.71
N PHE A 467 -15.94 -8.48 -15.75
CA PHE A 467 -15.97 -7.06 -15.40
C PHE A 467 -15.01 -6.65 -14.27
N GLY A 468 -14.30 -7.60 -13.66
CA GLY A 468 -13.39 -7.35 -12.55
C GLY A 468 -14.00 -7.58 -11.15
N LEU A 469 -15.25 -8.05 -11.06
CA LEU A 469 -15.91 -8.31 -9.78
C LEU A 469 -15.50 -9.69 -9.23
N GLY A 470 -15.03 -9.73 -7.97
CA GLY A 470 -14.58 -10.96 -7.31
C GLY A 470 -13.23 -11.50 -7.79
N VAL A 471 -12.49 -10.74 -8.57
CA VAL A 471 -11.13 -11.03 -9.03
C VAL A 471 -10.23 -9.81 -8.82
N LYS A 472 -8.90 -10.00 -8.90
CA LYS A 472 -7.97 -8.87 -8.84
C LYS A 472 -8.18 -7.94 -10.03
N THR A 473 -8.20 -6.64 -9.77
CA THR A 473 -8.24 -5.60 -10.82
C THR A 473 -6.91 -5.47 -11.53
N GLN A 474 -5.84 -5.96 -10.88
CA GLN A 474 -4.44 -5.83 -11.30
C GLN A 474 -3.93 -4.38 -11.29
N ILE A 475 -4.54 -3.50 -10.49
CA ILE A 475 -3.99 -2.16 -10.27
C ILE A 475 -2.52 -2.25 -9.84
N ASP A 476 -1.74 -1.27 -10.21
CA ASP A 476 -0.31 -1.15 -9.89
C ASP A 476 -0.07 -0.69 -8.43
N LEU A 477 -0.65 -1.42 -7.49
CA LEU A 477 -0.45 -1.27 -6.04
C LEU A 477 -0.27 -2.65 -5.39
N PRO A 478 0.50 -2.76 -4.30
CA PRO A 478 0.96 -4.07 -3.80
C PRO A 478 -0.12 -4.92 -3.12
N VAL A 479 -1.24 -4.31 -2.71
CA VAL A 479 -2.28 -4.99 -1.93
C VAL A 479 -3.66 -4.74 -2.52
N GLU A 480 -4.40 -5.81 -2.77
CA GLU A 480 -5.79 -5.80 -3.29
C GLU A 480 -6.57 -6.97 -2.69
N SER A 481 -7.81 -6.72 -2.22
CA SER A 481 -8.75 -7.76 -1.78
C SER A 481 -9.61 -8.24 -2.95
N LEU A 482 -9.99 -9.51 -2.91
CA LEU A 482 -10.97 -10.09 -3.85
C LEU A 482 -12.41 -9.79 -3.45
N GLY A 483 -12.65 -9.27 -2.24
CA GLY A 483 -13.96 -9.24 -1.61
C GLY A 483 -14.32 -10.59 -0.97
N TYR A 484 -15.59 -10.72 -0.57
CA TYR A 484 -16.11 -11.96 -0.04
C TYR A 484 -16.92 -12.71 -1.10
N ILE A 485 -16.63 -13.98 -1.26
CA ILE A 485 -17.35 -14.88 -2.16
C ILE A 485 -18.15 -15.87 -1.32
N GLY A 486 -19.48 -15.77 -1.38
CA GLY A 486 -20.40 -16.61 -0.62
C GLY A 486 -20.31 -18.10 -1.04
N LYS A 487 -20.25 -19.00 -0.06
CA LYS A 487 -20.12 -20.43 -0.30
C LYS A 487 -21.46 -21.16 -0.35
N ASN A 488 -22.49 -20.63 0.29
CA ASN A 488 -23.82 -21.24 0.36
C ASN A 488 -24.55 -21.03 -0.98
N ARG A 489 -25.09 -22.11 -1.56
CA ARG A 489 -25.77 -22.09 -2.87
C ARG A 489 -27.30 -22.30 -2.74
N ALA A 490 -27.89 -21.85 -1.63
CA ALA A 490 -29.34 -21.92 -1.46
C ALA A 490 -30.10 -21.10 -2.52
N PRO A 491 -31.27 -21.54 -2.98
CA PRO A 491 -32.02 -20.91 -4.07
C PRO A 491 -32.33 -19.42 -3.84
N ASP A 492 -32.71 -19.04 -2.61
CA ASP A 492 -33.00 -17.65 -2.24
C ASP A 492 -31.76 -16.77 -2.26
N LEU A 493 -30.55 -17.33 -2.08
CA LEU A 493 -29.29 -16.61 -2.19
C LEU A 493 -28.89 -16.34 -3.65
N LEU A 494 -29.29 -17.19 -4.62
CA LEU A 494 -29.12 -16.87 -6.03
C LEU A 494 -29.93 -15.63 -6.41
N LEU A 495 -31.15 -15.50 -5.89
CA LEU A 495 -31.96 -14.29 -6.09
C LEU A 495 -31.26 -13.06 -5.50
N ASN A 496 -30.75 -13.14 -4.27
CA ASN A 496 -29.98 -12.06 -3.64
C ASN A 496 -28.72 -11.72 -4.47
N TYR A 497 -28.02 -12.74 -4.98
CA TYR A 497 -26.83 -12.54 -5.79
C TYR A 497 -27.13 -11.72 -7.06
N SER A 498 -28.23 -12.02 -7.74
CA SER A 498 -28.63 -11.30 -8.96
C SER A 498 -28.87 -9.79 -8.77
N ILE A 499 -29.08 -9.35 -7.55
CA ILE A 499 -29.28 -7.93 -7.19
C ILE A 499 -28.11 -7.32 -6.39
N GLY A 500 -26.99 -8.05 -6.24
CA GLY A 500 -25.78 -7.59 -5.55
C GLY A 500 -25.85 -7.64 -4.02
N GLN A 501 -26.60 -8.59 -3.47
CA GLN A 501 -26.77 -8.78 -2.02
C GLN A 501 -26.25 -10.14 -1.53
N TYR A 502 -25.13 -10.61 -2.08
CA TYR A 502 -24.56 -11.89 -1.69
C TYR A 502 -23.04 -11.86 -1.64
N ASP A 503 -22.35 -11.75 -2.80
CA ASP A 503 -20.92 -11.51 -2.83
C ASP A 503 -20.63 -10.01 -2.58
N THR A 504 -19.45 -9.68 -2.01
CA THR A 504 -19.04 -8.29 -1.77
C THR A 504 -17.87 -7.91 -2.64
N TYR A 505 -17.76 -6.63 -2.99
CA TYR A 505 -16.73 -6.11 -3.89
C TYR A 505 -16.14 -4.80 -3.33
N THR A 506 -14.86 -4.58 -3.63
CA THR A 506 -14.16 -3.36 -3.25
C THR A 506 -14.53 -2.18 -4.15
N PRO A 507 -14.37 -0.92 -3.68
CA PRO A 507 -14.62 0.26 -4.50
C PRO A 507 -13.86 0.26 -5.84
N ILE A 508 -12.62 -0.24 -5.88
CA ILE A 508 -11.83 -0.32 -7.13
C ILE A 508 -12.39 -1.36 -8.09
N GLN A 509 -12.91 -2.50 -7.61
CA GLN A 509 -13.57 -3.49 -8.46
C GLN A 509 -14.84 -2.90 -9.08
N LEU A 510 -15.64 -2.15 -8.32
CA LEU A 510 -16.82 -1.46 -8.84
C LEU A 510 -16.45 -0.36 -9.84
N SER A 511 -15.28 0.29 -9.65
CA SER A 511 -14.75 1.26 -10.62
C SER A 511 -14.31 0.58 -11.91
N GLN A 512 -13.63 -0.56 -11.84
CA GLN A 512 -13.27 -1.33 -13.03
C GLN A 512 -14.53 -1.84 -13.77
N TYR A 513 -15.55 -2.29 -13.02
CA TYR A 513 -16.84 -2.71 -13.60
C TYR A 513 -17.50 -1.63 -14.44
N ILE A 514 -17.69 -0.42 -13.88
CA ILE A 514 -18.33 0.65 -14.66
C ILE A 514 -17.44 1.15 -15.80
N THR A 515 -16.12 1.15 -15.62
CA THR A 515 -15.17 1.50 -16.67
C THR A 515 -15.23 0.49 -17.83
N THR A 516 -15.39 -0.80 -17.53
CA THR A 516 -15.58 -1.85 -18.55
C THR A 516 -16.86 -1.66 -19.33
N ILE A 517 -17.98 -1.28 -18.69
CA ILE A 517 -19.22 -0.94 -19.39
C ILE A 517 -19.02 0.29 -20.30
N ALA A 518 -18.41 1.36 -19.75
CA ALA A 518 -18.14 2.60 -20.49
C ALA A 518 -17.16 2.42 -21.65
N SER A 519 -16.30 1.41 -21.59
CA SER A 519 -15.30 1.07 -22.61
C SER A 519 -15.74 -0.04 -23.58
N ASN A 520 -17.05 -0.19 -23.75
CA ASN A 520 -17.64 -1.19 -24.67
C ASN A 520 -17.11 -2.61 -24.41
N GLY A 521 -17.09 -3.03 -23.13
CA GLY A 521 -16.71 -4.39 -22.72
C GLY A 521 -15.20 -4.63 -22.65
N LYS A 522 -14.36 -3.63 -22.87
CA LYS A 522 -12.91 -3.74 -22.66
C LYS A 522 -12.59 -3.60 -21.17
N ARG A 523 -12.21 -4.70 -20.51
CA ARG A 523 -11.73 -4.65 -19.16
C ARG A 523 -10.27 -4.21 -19.17
N LEU A 524 -10.03 -2.96 -18.76
CA LEU A 524 -8.71 -2.36 -18.70
C LEU A 524 -8.09 -2.56 -17.33
N LYS A 525 -6.75 -2.71 -17.28
CA LYS A 525 -5.97 -2.63 -16.07
C LYS A 525 -6.02 -1.20 -15.53
N PRO A 526 -6.53 -0.94 -14.30
CA PRO A 526 -6.39 0.36 -13.67
C PRO A 526 -4.91 0.63 -13.35
N TYR A 527 -4.43 1.86 -13.49
CA TYR A 527 -3.05 2.19 -13.18
C TYR A 527 -2.86 3.64 -12.73
N LEU A 528 -1.80 3.82 -11.93
CA LEU A 528 -1.36 5.09 -11.38
C LEU A 528 -0.08 5.58 -12.04
N LEU A 529 0.87 4.69 -12.38
CA LEU A 529 2.09 5.08 -13.09
C LEU A 529 1.77 5.38 -14.55
N LYS A 530 2.08 6.59 -14.99
CA LYS A 530 1.84 7.04 -16.37
C LYS A 530 3.13 7.10 -17.19
N GLU A 531 4.17 7.72 -16.66
CA GLU A 531 5.43 7.97 -17.37
C GLU A 531 6.63 7.87 -16.40
N VAL A 532 7.80 7.50 -16.93
CA VAL A 532 9.05 7.43 -16.20
C VAL A 532 10.11 8.27 -16.92
N TYR A 533 10.83 9.08 -16.17
CA TYR A 533 11.84 10.00 -16.69
C TYR A 533 13.20 9.77 -16.04
N GLU A 534 14.27 9.96 -16.79
CA GLU A 534 15.62 9.97 -16.26
C GLU A 534 15.82 11.16 -15.31
N PRO A 535 16.63 11.00 -14.22
CA PRO A 535 16.82 12.08 -13.25
C PRO A 535 17.64 13.24 -13.82
N THR A 536 17.28 14.45 -13.42
CA THR A 536 18.04 15.70 -13.70
C THR A 536 18.60 16.30 -12.40
N LYS A 537 19.43 17.32 -12.52
CA LYS A 537 19.94 18.08 -11.37
C LYS A 537 18.92 19.15 -10.88
N THR A 538 17.97 19.51 -11.72
CA THR A 538 16.92 20.49 -11.43
C THR A 538 15.61 19.80 -11.07
N VAL A 539 14.53 20.58 -10.82
CA VAL A 539 13.17 20.06 -10.65
C VAL A 539 12.47 19.75 -11.98
N GLU A 540 13.06 20.12 -13.09
CA GLU A 540 12.54 19.80 -14.42
C GLU A 540 12.71 18.31 -14.72
N LEU A 541 11.77 17.73 -15.44
CA LEU A 541 11.83 16.36 -15.91
C LEU A 541 12.95 16.20 -16.94
N GLY A 542 13.63 15.07 -16.87
CA GLY A 542 14.68 14.71 -17.80
C GLY A 542 14.14 14.10 -19.10
N LYS A 543 14.94 13.21 -19.69
CA LYS A 543 14.52 12.46 -20.86
C LYS A 543 13.47 11.41 -20.47
N LEU A 544 12.41 11.29 -21.27
CA LEU A 544 11.43 10.23 -21.12
C LEU A 544 12.11 8.87 -21.32
N ALA A 545 12.06 8.03 -20.28
CA ALA A 545 12.58 6.67 -20.36
C ALA A 545 11.55 5.74 -20.99
N TYR A 546 10.31 5.77 -20.50
CA TYR A 546 9.17 5.05 -21.11
C TYR A 546 7.83 5.59 -20.60
N LYS A 547 6.78 5.25 -21.31
CA LYS A 547 5.39 5.56 -20.99
C LYS A 547 4.59 4.26 -20.85
N ILE A 548 3.62 4.25 -19.95
CA ILE A 548 2.71 3.12 -19.79
C ILE A 548 1.61 3.22 -20.86
N GLU A 549 1.43 2.15 -21.60
CA GLU A 549 0.31 2.01 -22.52
C GLU A 549 -0.84 1.26 -21.85
N PRO A 550 -2.10 1.57 -22.21
CA PRO A 550 -3.27 0.89 -21.67
C PRO A 550 -3.23 -0.62 -21.92
N ILE A 551 -3.49 -1.41 -20.88
CA ILE A 551 -3.51 -2.87 -20.94
C ILE A 551 -4.94 -3.37 -20.87
N ILE A 552 -5.40 -4.08 -21.90
CA ILE A 552 -6.68 -4.79 -21.90
C ILE A 552 -6.46 -6.16 -21.26
N LEU A 553 -7.14 -6.43 -20.15
CA LEU A 553 -7.07 -7.71 -19.44
C LEU A 553 -7.92 -8.79 -20.11
N ASN A 554 -9.12 -8.42 -20.54
CA ASN A 554 -10.03 -9.24 -21.32
C ASN A 554 -11.12 -8.38 -21.97
N TYR A 555 -11.85 -9.00 -22.87
CA TYR A 555 -13.14 -8.49 -23.36
C TYR A 555 -14.24 -9.28 -22.67
N VAL A 556 -15.36 -8.63 -22.38
CA VAL A 556 -16.57 -9.30 -21.85
C VAL A 556 -17.14 -10.21 -22.95
N ASP A 557 -17.38 -11.47 -22.61
CA ASP A 557 -17.92 -12.47 -23.52
C ASP A 557 -19.46 -12.25 -23.71
N THR A 558 -19.82 -11.34 -24.60
CA THR A 558 -21.22 -10.98 -24.89
C THR A 558 -21.36 -10.40 -26.29
N GLU A 559 -22.58 -10.49 -26.86
CA GLU A 559 -22.90 -9.83 -28.13
C GLU A 559 -22.98 -8.31 -27.93
N ASP A 560 -22.46 -7.51 -28.84
CA ASP A 560 -22.44 -6.03 -28.77
C ASP A 560 -23.84 -5.45 -28.52
N GLN A 561 -24.88 -6.02 -29.09
CA GLN A 561 -26.25 -5.59 -28.89
C GLN A 561 -26.73 -5.72 -27.45
N TYR A 562 -26.26 -6.73 -26.70
CA TYR A 562 -26.62 -6.93 -25.28
C TYR A 562 -25.93 -5.91 -24.39
N LEU A 563 -24.64 -5.67 -24.63
CA LEU A 563 -23.90 -4.66 -23.89
C LEU A 563 -24.47 -3.26 -24.14
N LYS A 564 -24.74 -2.93 -25.41
CA LYS A 564 -25.39 -1.66 -25.77
C LYS A 564 -26.75 -1.52 -25.08
N ARG A 565 -27.52 -2.60 -24.99
CA ARG A 565 -28.81 -2.59 -24.30
C ARG A 565 -28.69 -2.28 -22.81
N VAL A 566 -27.64 -2.79 -22.17
CA VAL A 566 -27.33 -2.45 -20.77
C VAL A 566 -26.91 -0.98 -20.64
N GLN A 567 -26.11 -0.46 -21.56
CA GLN A 567 -25.72 0.95 -21.60
C GLN A 567 -26.94 1.87 -21.77
N GLU A 568 -27.87 1.53 -22.69
CA GLU A 568 -29.17 2.22 -22.84
C GLU A 568 -29.98 2.21 -21.55
N GLY A 569 -30.01 1.07 -20.84
CA GLY A 569 -30.62 0.96 -19.53
C GLY A 569 -29.97 1.89 -18.48
N PHE A 570 -28.64 1.97 -18.46
CA PHE A 570 -27.90 2.88 -17.57
C PHE A 570 -28.14 4.35 -17.93
N ARG A 571 -28.32 4.66 -19.22
CA ARG A 571 -28.76 5.99 -19.67
C ARG A 571 -30.18 6.29 -19.17
N ALA A 572 -31.09 5.32 -19.26
CA ALA A 572 -32.46 5.45 -18.77
C ALA A 572 -32.54 5.69 -17.25
N VAL A 573 -31.67 5.04 -16.46
CA VAL A 573 -31.53 5.34 -15.01
C VAL A 573 -31.35 6.84 -14.77
N MET A 574 -30.51 7.50 -15.57
CA MET A 574 -30.14 8.90 -15.41
C MET A 574 -31.13 9.89 -16.03
N THR A 575 -32.03 9.42 -16.88
CA THR A 575 -33.02 10.28 -17.59
C THR A 575 -34.42 10.17 -17.01
N ILE A 576 -34.94 8.97 -16.92
CA ILE A 576 -36.32 8.70 -16.45
C ILE A 576 -36.37 7.96 -15.11
N GLY A 577 -35.26 7.31 -14.68
CA GLY A 577 -35.23 6.45 -13.51
C GLY A 577 -34.69 7.11 -12.25
N LEU A 578 -34.28 6.25 -11.29
CA LEU A 578 -33.90 6.61 -9.92
C LEU A 578 -32.57 7.41 -9.81
N GLY A 579 -31.78 7.50 -10.86
CA GLY A 579 -30.52 8.22 -10.91
C GLY A 579 -30.59 9.64 -11.47
N LYS A 580 -31.78 10.15 -11.73
CA LYS A 580 -31.98 11.50 -12.28
C LYS A 580 -31.23 12.55 -11.43
N ASN A 581 -30.43 13.39 -12.09
CA ASN A 581 -29.62 14.46 -11.48
C ASN A 581 -28.48 13.97 -10.52
N VAL A 582 -28.15 12.68 -10.44
CA VAL A 582 -27.06 12.20 -9.59
C VAL A 582 -25.68 12.63 -10.07
N MET A 583 -25.49 12.87 -11.37
CA MET A 583 -24.23 13.40 -11.93
C MET A 583 -24.29 14.91 -12.26
N GLY A 584 -25.25 15.63 -11.68
CA GLY A 584 -25.33 17.10 -11.82
C GLY A 584 -25.35 17.58 -13.27
N ASN A 585 -24.40 18.45 -13.60
CA ASN A 585 -24.26 19.05 -14.94
C ASN A 585 -23.44 18.20 -15.93
N ALA A 586 -23.11 16.95 -15.58
CA ALA A 586 -22.39 16.08 -16.51
C ALA A 586 -23.19 15.90 -17.81
N PRO A 587 -22.55 16.00 -19.00
CA PRO A 587 -23.25 15.85 -20.28
C PRO A 587 -23.66 14.39 -20.47
N ASN A 588 -24.91 14.18 -20.86
CA ASN A 588 -25.47 12.86 -21.20
C ASN A 588 -24.99 11.72 -20.26
N PRO A 589 -25.19 11.80 -18.93
CA PRO A 589 -24.67 10.80 -18.02
C PRO A 589 -25.40 9.46 -18.15
N ALA A 590 -24.70 8.36 -17.90
CA ALA A 590 -25.24 7.02 -17.71
C ALA A 590 -24.70 6.43 -16.40
N GLY A 591 -25.49 5.58 -15.73
CA GLY A 591 -25.03 5.01 -14.47
C GLY A 591 -26.10 4.20 -13.75
N LYS A 592 -25.76 3.74 -12.55
CA LYS A 592 -26.66 2.92 -11.72
C LYS A 592 -26.51 3.26 -10.25
N THR A 593 -27.62 3.46 -9.56
CA THR A 593 -27.68 3.58 -8.10
C THR A 593 -27.81 2.21 -7.46
N GLY A 594 -27.24 2.04 -6.29
CA GLY A 594 -27.33 0.84 -5.46
C GLY A 594 -27.63 1.16 -4.02
N THR A 595 -28.40 0.29 -3.40
CA THR A 595 -28.66 0.24 -1.97
C THR A 595 -28.57 -1.23 -1.58
N SER A 596 -27.91 -1.53 -0.48
CA SER A 596 -27.74 -2.90 0.01
C SER A 596 -27.89 -2.96 1.51
N GLU A 597 -28.52 -4.03 1.98
CA GLU A 597 -28.41 -4.45 3.37
C GLU A 597 -26.96 -4.88 3.61
N SER A 598 -26.38 -4.44 4.71
CA SER A 598 -24.99 -4.73 5.08
C SER A 598 -24.89 -4.86 6.60
N PHE A 599 -23.75 -5.38 7.06
CA PHE A 599 -23.48 -5.51 8.48
C PHE A 599 -22.14 -4.84 8.77
N ILE A 600 -22.04 -4.25 9.96
CA ILE A 600 -20.80 -3.64 10.45
C ILE A 600 -20.51 -4.15 11.86
N ASP A 601 -19.25 -4.02 12.28
CA ASP A 601 -18.83 -4.12 13.66
C ASP A 601 -19.00 -2.72 14.30
N ALA A 602 -20.10 -2.51 15.00
CA ALA A 602 -20.45 -1.19 15.52
C ALA A 602 -19.86 -0.89 16.90
N ASP A 603 -19.54 -1.91 17.67
CA ASP A 603 -18.99 -1.81 19.03
C ASP A 603 -17.52 -2.21 19.14
N ASN A 604 -16.88 -2.58 18.01
CA ASN A 604 -15.48 -3.01 17.88
C ASN A 604 -15.16 -4.28 18.70
N ASP A 605 -16.11 -5.20 18.82
CA ASP A 605 -15.90 -6.50 19.48
C ASP A 605 -15.31 -7.56 18.53
N GLY A 606 -15.08 -7.20 17.27
CA GLY A 606 -14.55 -8.08 16.22
C GLY A 606 -15.62 -8.88 15.48
N LYS A 607 -16.94 -8.67 15.78
CA LYS A 607 -18.05 -9.30 15.09
C LYS A 607 -18.78 -8.31 14.21
N ILE A 608 -19.06 -8.72 12.99
CA ILE A 608 -19.81 -7.94 12.01
C ILE A 608 -21.28 -8.37 12.10
N ASP A 609 -22.03 -7.82 13.07
CA ASP A 609 -23.38 -8.26 13.40
C ASP A 609 -24.45 -7.14 13.43
N THR A 610 -24.03 -5.88 13.45
CA THR A 610 -24.97 -4.75 13.41
C THR A 610 -25.44 -4.49 11.99
N GLU A 611 -26.75 -4.68 11.77
CA GLU A 611 -27.39 -4.46 10.48
C GLU A 611 -27.41 -2.98 10.11
N THR A 612 -27.05 -2.68 8.86
CA THR A 612 -27.06 -1.32 8.30
C THR A 612 -27.44 -1.34 6.82
N VAL A 613 -27.75 -0.16 6.29
CA VAL A 613 -27.92 0.04 4.84
C VAL A 613 -26.71 0.77 4.29
N SER A 614 -26.14 0.22 3.22
CA SER A 614 -25.03 0.84 2.47
C SER A 614 -25.52 1.36 1.12
N ASN A 615 -24.91 2.45 0.65
CA ASN A 615 -25.24 3.07 -0.62
C ASN A 615 -24.05 3.06 -1.58
N ALA A 616 -24.33 2.76 -2.86
CA ALA A 616 -23.39 2.83 -3.94
C ALA A 616 -23.93 3.59 -5.14
N PHE A 617 -23.05 4.19 -5.90
CA PHE A 617 -23.32 4.76 -7.22
C PHE A 617 -22.16 4.49 -8.14
N VAL A 618 -22.45 4.06 -9.36
CA VAL A 618 -21.49 3.96 -10.45
C VAL A 618 -22.04 4.68 -11.69
N GLY A 619 -21.20 5.46 -12.36
CA GLY A 619 -21.65 6.23 -13.52
C GLY A 619 -20.50 6.63 -14.43
N TYR A 620 -20.86 7.10 -15.62
CA TYR A 620 -19.93 7.64 -16.60
C TYR A 620 -20.60 8.72 -17.44
N ALA A 621 -19.80 9.58 -18.02
CA ALA A 621 -20.26 10.62 -18.93
C ALA A 621 -19.15 11.05 -19.91
N PRO A 622 -19.55 11.52 -21.14
CA PRO A 622 -20.87 11.35 -21.76
C PRO A 622 -21.20 9.89 -22.07
N TYR A 623 -22.47 9.60 -22.33
CA TYR A 623 -22.93 8.27 -22.72
C TYR A 623 -22.29 7.79 -24.04
N GLU A 624 -22.24 8.65 -25.04
CA GLU A 624 -21.78 8.31 -26.40
C GLU A 624 -20.25 8.13 -26.47
N ASN A 625 -19.50 9.05 -25.84
CA ASN A 625 -18.04 9.06 -25.82
C ASN A 625 -17.54 9.32 -24.39
N PRO A 626 -17.51 8.31 -23.54
CA PRO A 626 -17.16 8.48 -22.13
C PRO A 626 -15.73 9.00 -21.95
N VAL A 627 -15.58 10.06 -21.13
CA VAL A 627 -14.28 10.64 -20.76
C VAL A 627 -13.98 10.48 -19.28
N MET A 628 -15.01 10.17 -18.47
CA MET A 628 -14.91 9.98 -17.02
C MET A 628 -15.86 8.86 -16.57
N THR A 629 -15.39 8.02 -15.68
CA THR A 629 -16.21 7.14 -14.84
C THR A 629 -16.06 7.56 -13.39
N ILE A 630 -17.12 7.38 -12.61
CA ILE A 630 -17.12 7.66 -11.16
C ILE A 630 -17.79 6.51 -10.42
N THR A 631 -17.17 6.12 -9.33
CA THR A 631 -17.71 5.19 -8.35
C THR A 631 -17.72 5.87 -6.98
N VAL A 632 -18.88 5.85 -6.31
CA VAL A 632 -19.03 6.36 -4.94
C VAL A 632 -19.66 5.27 -4.10
N THR A 633 -19.00 4.88 -3.02
CA THR A 633 -19.50 3.86 -2.08
C THR A 633 -19.47 4.39 -0.66
N SER A 634 -20.60 4.28 0.04
CA SER A 634 -20.78 4.74 1.43
C SER A 634 -21.34 3.58 2.25
N PRO A 635 -20.48 2.84 2.99
CA PRO A 635 -20.93 1.78 3.90
C PRO A 635 -21.65 2.35 5.14
N GLY A 636 -22.63 1.60 5.66
CA GLY A 636 -23.27 1.90 6.93
C GLY A 636 -24.00 3.24 6.98
N VAL A 637 -24.68 3.64 5.90
CA VAL A 637 -25.35 4.95 5.81
C VAL A 637 -26.50 5.07 6.77
N GLU A 638 -27.34 4.00 6.90
CA GLU A 638 -28.59 4.04 7.65
C GLU A 638 -28.71 2.84 8.58
N ASP A 639 -29.42 3.04 9.70
CA ASP A 639 -29.83 1.99 10.62
C ASP A 639 -31.28 1.54 10.25
N PRO A 640 -31.46 0.33 9.71
CA PRO A 640 -32.80 -0.14 9.30
C PRO A 640 -33.74 -0.43 10.50
N ASN A 641 -33.19 -0.53 11.71
CA ASN A 641 -33.94 -0.89 12.91
C ASN A 641 -34.55 0.32 13.60
N THR A 642 -34.55 1.49 12.96
CA THR A 642 -35.19 2.71 13.46
C THR A 642 -36.54 2.94 12.80
N ASN A 643 -37.43 3.65 13.50
CA ASN A 643 -38.73 4.12 12.95
C ASN A 643 -38.61 5.41 12.11
N ILE A 644 -37.35 5.76 11.70
CA ILE A 644 -37.06 6.97 10.93
C ILE A 644 -37.15 6.63 9.45
N SER A 645 -38.10 7.25 8.75
CA SER A 645 -38.31 7.06 7.30
C SER A 645 -37.37 7.90 6.42
N PHE A 646 -36.45 8.66 7.00
CA PHE A 646 -35.50 9.48 6.28
C PHE A 646 -34.38 8.63 5.65
N HIS A 647 -34.09 8.91 4.39
CA HIS A 647 -32.97 8.29 3.64
C HIS A 647 -31.90 9.31 3.33
N SER A 648 -30.67 9.06 3.77
CA SER A 648 -29.52 9.87 3.40
C SER A 648 -28.97 9.46 2.02
N TYR A 649 -28.98 10.39 1.09
CA TYR A 649 -28.43 10.20 -0.25
C TYR A 649 -27.01 10.82 -0.36
N VAL A 650 -26.17 10.66 0.67
CA VAL A 650 -24.81 11.22 0.72
C VAL A 650 -23.98 10.87 -0.51
N ASN A 651 -24.00 9.61 -0.94
CA ASN A 651 -23.29 9.13 -2.12
C ASN A 651 -23.72 9.84 -3.42
N ARG A 652 -25.04 10.14 -3.55
CA ARG A 652 -25.57 10.86 -4.72
C ARG A 652 -25.17 12.34 -4.71
N ARG A 653 -25.11 12.98 -3.53
CA ARG A 653 -24.62 14.37 -3.40
C ARG A 653 -23.15 14.46 -3.75
N ILE A 654 -22.33 13.55 -3.23
CA ILE A 654 -20.90 13.46 -3.55
C ILE A 654 -20.71 13.27 -5.05
N ALA A 655 -21.40 12.30 -5.67
CA ALA A 655 -21.31 12.06 -7.10
C ALA A 655 -21.69 13.29 -7.92
N ARG A 656 -22.76 14.00 -7.50
CA ARG A 656 -23.23 15.23 -8.18
C ARG A 656 -22.20 16.35 -8.16
N GLU A 657 -21.69 16.66 -6.98
CA GLU A 657 -20.72 17.75 -6.82
C GLU A 657 -19.42 17.44 -7.56
N ILE A 658 -18.89 16.24 -7.41
CA ILE A 658 -17.66 15.82 -8.11
C ILE A 658 -17.85 15.88 -9.61
N SER A 659 -18.94 15.32 -10.14
CA SER A 659 -19.17 15.32 -11.60
C SER A 659 -19.37 16.73 -12.13
N THR A 660 -20.07 17.60 -11.42
CA THR A 660 -20.21 19.01 -11.78
C THR A 660 -18.86 19.69 -11.84
N LYS A 661 -18.02 19.56 -10.79
CA LYS A 661 -16.68 20.13 -10.72
C LYS A 661 -15.74 19.58 -11.79
N TYR A 662 -15.84 18.29 -12.08
CA TYR A 662 -15.03 17.67 -13.12
C TYR A 662 -15.32 18.31 -14.50
N PHE A 663 -16.59 18.46 -14.90
CA PHE A 663 -16.96 19.03 -16.18
C PHE A 663 -16.87 20.57 -16.24
N GLU A 664 -16.88 21.27 -15.12
CA GLU A 664 -16.46 22.67 -15.04
C GLU A 664 -14.98 22.83 -15.34
N LYS A 665 -14.14 21.95 -14.83
CA LYS A 665 -12.67 21.98 -15.02
C LYS A 665 -12.24 21.44 -16.39
N PHE A 666 -12.93 20.41 -16.89
CA PHE A 666 -12.65 19.74 -18.16
C PHE A 666 -13.88 19.78 -19.08
N PRO A 667 -14.23 20.97 -19.63
CA PRO A 667 -15.38 21.08 -20.51
C PRO A 667 -15.17 20.24 -21.76
N ILE A 668 -16.27 19.62 -22.23
CA ILE A 668 -16.30 18.91 -23.51
C ILE A 668 -16.82 19.91 -24.53
N ASN A 669 -16.01 20.21 -25.53
CA ASN A 669 -16.38 21.05 -26.67
C ASN A 669 -17.28 20.29 -27.63
#